data_dbe41f2ed51a2fc899c346aa3f599f51
#
_entry.id   dbe41f2ed51a2fc899c346aa3f599f51
#
_cell.length_a   1.000
_cell.length_b   1.000
_cell.length_c   1.000
_cell.angle_alpha   90.00
_cell.angle_beta   90.00
_cell.angle_gamma   90.00
#
_symmetry.space_group_name_H-M   'P 1'
#
loop_
_entity.id
_entity.type
_entity.pdbx_description
1 polymer ?
#
loop_
_entity_poly.entity_id
_entity_poly.type
_entity_poly.pdbx_seq_one_letter_code
_entity_poly.pdbx_strand_id
1 'polypeptide(L)'
;MNRFLSISLFVLMCLCAVAQDVTLTFTGRDENNCYLQLNRVVVTNYTKGWQENILWPDTTMTVQNVTANKNNTENCGLEMSQNYPNPFSGTTEVNLSVEEAGNVTIEITDLNGRVLSTMTQNLQSGIHQFRVSVANTGTYLMSAIRNGGVSSVKMVCNGSGNADRIEYQGIVGAVETQNFASQQTYNTISIGDLMEYVGYATVNGTEVEIREIAMAEGVSQTIILQQGAVRAKKGEIALDDDFRVALSLSPFSLNQFEDGYSFKIGDKTASAPAELQAIYRELGSTEMYVRIATKRHKTDEDITDGEPDENANVHTFDQGIQLCQLAAALNIPINPEIMCAYTYMDMDKQQAPRFEEYPEIYALQNGKAWSELSLDEICTVLEAYGAFVAEAILNTGCTVNNWNLGNEANFGFAGISMGLETAVNPKLKKAKKMKRYTAPVFARGWLKRNVWKYDAKAYAAVKAGILSAYAKLGIDASNVKFSTHIATVVFPPKCSALFFNFMRDNGYAMETAGISYYPSAPSMSANKKKLLKKTVTKINEKCHLNVFIGEFSYPSGKMEGPFAGWNKKVRGYNKDQQGQADIYSDVVSWGKTHGMAGIRYWAPDYKGWYAMSMFEFSDKVGTAKNILQNHKEIIEK
;
A
#
# COMPACT_ATOMS: atom_id res chain seq x y z
N MET A 1 -3.05 -36.09 -63.90
CA MET A 1 -2.78 -36.39 -62.48
C MET A 1 -1.90 -35.25 -61.92
N ASN A 2 -2.49 -34.14 -61.66
CA ASN A 2 -1.80 -32.94 -61.16
C ASN A 2 -2.25 -32.68 -59.71
N ARG A 3 -1.29 -32.76 -58.79
CA ARG A 3 -1.48 -32.36 -57.39
C ARG A 3 -1.23 -30.86 -57.30
N PHE A 4 -2.25 -30.08 -56.95
CA PHE A 4 -2.11 -28.71 -56.53
C PHE A 4 -1.71 -28.68 -55.04
N LEU A 5 -0.55 -28.12 -54.77
CA LEU A 5 -0.09 -27.78 -53.43
C LEU A 5 -0.63 -26.38 -53.13
N SER A 6 -1.59 -26.27 -52.18
CA SER A 6 -2.00 -24.99 -51.63
C SER A 6 -1.03 -24.60 -50.53
N ILE A 7 -0.25 -23.55 -50.76
CA ILE A 7 0.57 -22.89 -49.74
C ILE A 7 -0.33 -21.86 -49.08
N SER A 8 -0.78 -22.13 -47.84
CA SER A 8 -1.44 -21.14 -46.97
C SER A 8 -0.37 -20.24 -46.40
N LEU A 9 -0.35 -18.99 -46.88
CA LEU A 9 0.47 -17.92 -46.34
C LEU A 9 -0.19 -17.43 -45.02
N PHE A 10 0.34 -17.89 -43.88
CA PHE A 10 0.01 -17.34 -42.58
C PHE A 10 0.72 -15.99 -42.45
N VAL A 11 -0.02 -14.90 -42.68
CA VAL A 11 0.45 -13.55 -42.31
C VAL A 11 0.35 -13.45 -40.79
N LEU A 12 1.48 -13.63 -40.14
CA LEU A 12 1.65 -13.32 -38.72
C LEU A 12 1.64 -11.81 -38.58
N MET A 13 0.49 -11.20 -38.26
CA MET A 13 0.44 -9.83 -37.81
C MET A 13 1.08 -9.80 -36.42
N CYS A 14 2.36 -9.42 -36.35
CA CYS A 14 2.93 -8.88 -35.12
C CYS A 14 2.18 -7.57 -34.80
N LEU A 15 1.23 -7.63 -33.88
CA LEU A 15 0.75 -6.46 -33.16
C LEU A 15 1.89 -6.00 -32.27
N CYS A 16 2.75 -5.12 -32.78
CA CYS A 16 3.62 -4.32 -31.95
C CYS A 16 2.68 -3.44 -31.10
N ALA A 17 2.54 -3.74 -29.82
CA ALA A 17 1.96 -2.83 -28.87
C ALA A 17 2.90 -1.62 -28.78
N VAL A 18 2.55 -0.54 -29.47
CA VAL A 18 3.25 0.74 -29.34
C VAL A 18 2.89 1.28 -27.95
N ALA A 19 3.89 1.51 -27.11
CA ALA A 19 3.71 2.25 -25.88
C ALA A 19 3.12 3.62 -26.25
N GLN A 20 1.89 3.91 -25.82
CA GLN A 20 1.23 5.16 -26.12
C GLN A 20 1.53 6.13 -24.98
N ASP A 21 2.17 7.27 -25.28
CA ASP A 21 2.38 8.32 -24.30
C ASP A 21 1.05 8.85 -23.79
N VAL A 22 0.94 8.99 -22.47
CA VAL A 22 -0.22 9.58 -21.78
C VAL A 22 0.14 11.01 -21.40
N THR A 23 -0.67 11.96 -21.84
CA THR A 23 -0.55 13.36 -21.44
C THR A 23 -1.60 13.67 -20.37
N LEU A 24 -1.14 14.04 -19.18
CA LEU A 24 -1.95 14.56 -18.10
C LEU A 24 -1.94 16.09 -18.16
N THR A 25 -3.11 16.71 -18.26
CA THR A 25 -3.28 18.16 -18.24
C THR A 25 -3.94 18.56 -16.93
N PHE A 26 -3.41 19.57 -16.24
CA PHE A 26 -3.91 20.00 -14.94
C PHE A 26 -4.62 21.35 -15.05
N THR A 27 -5.77 21.48 -14.39
CA THR A 27 -6.50 22.74 -14.25
C THR A 27 -7.06 22.88 -12.85
N GLY A 28 -6.92 24.06 -12.25
CA GLY A 28 -7.54 24.38 -10.96
C GLY A 28 -8.91 25.00 -11.11
N ARG A 29 -9.78 24.74 -10.14
CA ARG A 29 -11.08 25.40 -9.99
C ARG A 29 -11.31 25.79 -8.52
N ASP A 30 -11.96 26.92 -8.30
CA ASP A 30 -12.39 27.37 -6.99
C ASP A 30 -13.70 26.68 -6.54
N GLU A 31 -14.19 27.01 -5.36
CA GLU A 31 -15.44 26.48 -4.80
C GLU A 31 -16.68 26.75 -5.67
N ASN A 32 -16.62 27.81 -6.50
CA ASN A 32 -17.68 28.21 -7.41
C ASN A 32 -17.50 27.66 -8.83
N ASN A 33 -16.56 26.71 -9.00
CA ASN A 33 -16.24 26.12 -10.30
C ASN A 33 -15.61 27.11 -11.31
N CYS A 34 -15.11 28.27 -10.85
CA CYS A 34 -14.37 29.21 -11.67
C CYS A 34 -12.91 28.78 -11.80
N TYR A 35 -12.24 29.17 -12.89
CA TYR A 35 -10.83 28.87 -13.11
C TYR A 35 -9.95 29.43 -11.98
N LEU A 36 -9.09 28.58 -11.44
CA LEU A 36 -8.09 28.90 -10.44
C LEU A 36 -6.70 28.52 -10.96
N GLN A 37 -5.81 29.51 -11.07
CA GLN A 37 -4.45 29.25 -11.52
C GLN A 37 -3.69 28.41 -10.48
N LEU A 38 -3.11 27.30 -10.93
CA LEU A 38 -2.20 26.49 -10.12
C LEU A 38 -0.77 27.02 -10.27
N ASN A 39 -0.09 27.30 -9.17
CA ASN A 39 1.31 27.74 -9.16
C ASN A 39 2.26 26.57 -9.41
N ARG A 40 1.89 25.39 -8.91
CA ARG A 40 2.56 24.13 -9.15
C ARG A 40 1.60 22.96 -8.96
N VAL A 41 1.95 21.83 -9.55
CA VAL A 41 1.27 20.54 -9.30
C VAL A 41 2.33 19.50 -8.96
N VAL A 42 2.12 18.77 -7.88
CA VAL A 42 2.91 17.59 -7.53
C VAL A 42 2.13 16.36 -7.96
N VAL A 43 2.72 15.53 -8.79
CA VAL A 43 2.15 14.27 -9.26
C VAL A 43 2.92 13.14 -8.63
N THR A 44 2.24 12.28 -7.90
CA THR A 44 2.83 11.11 -7.27
C THR A 44 2.16 9.85 -7.81
N ASN A 45 2.95 8.89 -8.29
CA ASN A 45 2.49 7.54 -8.58
C ASN A 45 2.92 6.62 -7.44
N TYR A 46 1.99 6.26 -6.58
CA TYR A 46 2.27 5.40 -5.44
C TYR A 46 2.51 3.95 -5.81
N THR A 47 1.91 3.48 -6.91
CA THR A 47 2.09 2.11 -7.40
C THR A 47 3.51 1.87 -7.89
N LYS A 48 4.11 2.89 -8.53
CA LYS A 48 5.46 2.79 -9.13
C LYS A 48 6.53 3.58 -8.38
N GLY A 49 6.16 4.28 -7.31
CA GLY A 49 7.09 4.94 -6.40
C GLY A 49 7.82 6.14 -6.98
N TRP A 50 7.19 6.90 -7.90
CA TRP A 50 7.80 8.12 -8.43
C TRP A 50 6.94 9.36 -8.13
N GLN A 51 7.60 10.52 -8.09
CA GLN A 51 6.99 11.82 -7.90
C GLN A 51 7.59 12.85 -8.87
N GLU A 52 6.74 13.74 -9.41
CA GLU A 52 7.12 14.80 -10.33
C GLU A 52 6.51 16.13 -9.92
N ASN A 53 7.25 17.24 -10.14
CA ASN A 53 6.78 18.58 -9.87
C ASN A 53 6.62 19.36 -11.18
N ILE A 54 5.41 19.86 -11.42
CA ILE A 54 5.05 20.66 -12.59
C ILE A 54 4.85 22.10 -12.11
N LEU A 55 5.65 23.02 -12.60
CA LEU A 55 5.60 24.43 -12.20
C LEU A 55 4.88 25.26 -13.26
N TRP A 56 4.11 26.26 -12.85
CA TRP A 56 3.58 27.25 -13.79
C TRP A 56 4.73 27.90 -14.59
N PRO A 57 4.58 28.12 -15.93
CA PRO A 57 3.34 28.01 -16.73
C PRO A 57 3.04 26.63 -17.31
N ASP A 58 3.84 25.59 -17.04
CA ASP A 58 3.53 24.25 -17.51
C ASP A 58 2.28 23.73 -16.78
N THR A 59 1.34 23.22 -17.56
CA THR A 59 0.09 22.63 -17.05
C THR A 59 -0.08 21.19 -17.50
N THR A 60 0.96 20.60 -18.12
CA THR A 60 0.90 19.28 -18.72
C THR A 60 2.13 18.47 -18.35
N MET A 61 1.93 17.17 -18.21
CA MET A 61 2.95 16.16 -18.01
C MET A 61 2.73 15.01 -18.99
N THR A 62 3.78 14.55 -19.65
CA THR A 62 3.71 13.35 -20.50
C THR A 62 4.46 12.21 -19.83
N VAL A 63 3.79 11.08 -19.68
CA VAL A 63 4.31 9.84 -19.10
C VAL A 63 4.11 8.67 -20.06
N GLN A 64 4.98 7.68 -20.00
CA GLN A 64 4.86 6.50 -20.86
C GLN A 64 3.82 5.52 -20.28
N ASN A 65 2.86 5.09 -21.10
CA ASN A 65 1.96 4.01 -20.73
C ASN A 65 2.63 2.65 -21.01
N VAL A 66 2.97 1.94 -19.96
CA VAL A 66 3.58 0.60 -20.07
C VAL A 66 2.49 -0.46 -20.00
N THR A 67 1.98 -0.87 -21.14
CA THR A 67 1.33 -2.17 -21.25
C THR A 67 2.44 -3.24 -21.24
N ALA A 68 2.40 -4.14 -20.26
CA ALA A 68 3.43 -5.08 -19.91
C ALA A 68 4.15 -5.72 -21.12
N ASN A 69 5.41 -5.33 -21.34
CA ASN A 69 6.52 -6.19 -21.77
C ASN A 69 7.82 -5.36 -21.71
N LYS A 70 8.64 -5.66 -20.70
CA LYS A 70 10.02 -5.16 -20.66
C LYS A 70 10.82 -5.78 -21.78
N ASN A 71 11.14 -5.01 -22.82
CA ASN A 71 12.35 -5.24 -23.59
C ASN A 71 13.42 -4.26 -23.09
N ASN A 72 14.50 -4.78 -22.55
CA ASN A 72 15.68 -4.05 -22.16
C ASN A 72 16.18 -3.20 -23.33
N THR A 73 15.99 -1.89 -23.26
CA THR A 73 16.85 -0.95 -23.98
C THR A 73 18.11 -0.80 -23.16
N GLU A 74 19.24 -1.25 -23.70
CA GLU A 74 20.56 -1.07 -23.10
C GLU A 74 20.78 0.42 -22.80
N ASN A 75 21.28 0.72 -21.61
CA ASN A 75 21.63 2.07 -21.19
C ASN A 75 22.71 2.62 -22.15
N CYS A 76 22.36 3.60 -22.98
CA CYS A 76 23.30 4.18 -23.95
C CYS A 76 24.20 5.26 -23.35
N GLY A 77 24.05 5.56 -22.04
CA GLY A 77 24.81 6.62 -21.34
C GLY A 77 24.54 8.01 -21.90
N LEU A 78 23.37 8.22 -22.52
CA LEU A 78 22.92 9.50 -23.07
C LEU A 78 21.59 9.90 -22.43
N GLU A 79 21.48 11.15 -21.97
CA GLU A 79 20.24 11.72 -21.47
C GLU A 79 20.01 13.11 -22.07
N MET A 80 18.88 13.29 -22.76
CA MET A 80 18.50 14.55 -23.38
C MET A 80 17.47 15.28 -22.53
N SER A 81 17.76 16.54 -22.14
CA SER A 81 16.81 17.37 -21.43
C SER A 81 15.71 17.89 -22.37
N GLN A 82 14.56 18.23 -21.79
CA GLN A 82 13.53 18.96 -22.54
C GLN A 82 14.10 20.28 -23.07
N ASN A 83 13.78 20.63 -24.32
CA ASN A 83 14.21 21.90 -24.89
C ASN A 83 13.55 23.10 -24.20
N TYR A 84 14.30 24.18 -24.09
CA TYR A 84 13.79 25.44 -23.54
C TYR A 84 14.13 26.63 -24.43
N PRO A 85 13.14 27.46 -24.78
CA PRO A 85 11.71 27.34 -24.49
C PRO A 85 11.03 26.20 -25.28
N ASN A 86 9.90 25.68 -24.78
CA ASN A 86 9.02 24.76 -25.47
C ASN A 86 7.55 25.05 -25.05
N PRO A 87 6.64 25.52 -25.92
CA PRO A 87 6.87 25.81 -27.35
C PRO A 87 7.86 26.92 -27.62
N PHE A 88 8.52 26.86 -28.79
CA PHE A 88 9.50 27.87 -29.18
C PHE A 88 9.14 28.55 -30.52
N SER A 89 9.73 29.73 -30.71
CA SER A 89 9.64 30.49 -31.97
C SER A 89 11.05 30.77 -32.48
N GLY A 90 11.36 30.24 -33.65
CA GLY A 90 12.67 30.41 -34.27
C GLY A 90 13.73 29.42 -33.75
N THR A 91 14.16 29.55 -32.51
CA THR A 91 15.21 28.70 -31.92
C THR A 91 14.91 28.26 -30.51
N THR A 92 15.46 27.11 -30.11
CA THR A 92 15.39 26.56 -28.76
C THR A 92 16.73 25.92 -28.36
N GLU A 93 16.96 25.70 -27.09
CA GLU A 93 18.16 25.04 -26.57
C GLU A 93 17.80 23.69 -25.92
N VAL A 94 18.70 22.71 -26.11
CA VAL A 94 18.57 21.35 -25.56
C VAL A 94 19.93 20.99 -24.92
N ASN A 95 19.89 20.41 -23.72
CA ASN A 95 21.08 19.86 -23.09
C ASN A 95 21.09 18.34 -23.23
N LEU A 96 22.27 17.79 -23.50
CA LEU A 96 22.53 16.36 -23.57
C LEU A 96 23.60 15.99 -22.54
N SER A 97 23.25 15.16 -21.59
CA SER A 97 24.18 14.53 -20.66
C SER A 97 24.83 13.33 -21.35
N VAL A 98 26.14 13.24 -21.30
CA VAL A 98 26.96 12.17 -21.85
C VAL A 98 27.80 11.57 -20.74
N GLU A 99 27.54 10.33 -20.34
CA GLU A 99 28.28 9.67 -19.26
C GLU A 99 29.68 9.25 -19.67
N GLU A 100 29.86 8.74 -20.88
CA GLU A 100 31.15 8.30 -21.42
C GLU A 100 31.44 8.98 -22.75
N ALA A 101 32.69 9.33 -22.96
CA ALA A 101 33.13 9.96 -24.22
C ALA A 101 32.89 9.05 -25.42
N GLY A 102 32.43 9.61 -26.53
CA GLY A 102 32.21 8.87 -27.78
C GLY A 102 31.44 9.63 -28.83
N ASN A 103 31.28 9.00 -29.99
CA ASN A 103 30.49 9.56 -31.09
C ASN A 103 28.99 9.44 -30.82
N VAL A 104 28.31 10.58 -30.90
CA VAL A 104 26.85 10.68 -30.77
C VAL A 104 26.29 11.31 -32.05
N THR A 105 25.29 10.68 -32.60
CA THR A 105 24.50 11.23 -33.72
C THR A 105 23.24 11.88 -33.17
N ILE A 106 23.01 13.12 -33.55
CA ILE A 106 21.84 13.90 -33.13
C ILE A 106 21.01 14.20 -34.36
N GLU A 107 19.71 13.93 -34.29
CA GLU A 107 18.79 14.11 -35.40
C GLU A 107 17.53 14.86 -34.97
N ILE A 108 17.00 15.68 -35.91
CA ILE A 108 15.66 16.25 -35.79
C ILE A 108 14.79 15.59 -36.85
N THR A 109 13.64 15.04 -36.41
CA THR A 109 12.67 14.42 -37.31
C THR A 109 11.30 15.07 -37.16
N ASP A 110 10.50 15.07 -38.25
CA ASP A 110 9.08 15.36 -38.16
C ASP A 110 8.29 14.12 -37.67
N LEU A 111 6.98 14.29 -37.40
CA LEU A 111 6.12 13.19 -36.93
C LEU A 111 5.93 12.05 -37.96
N ASN A 112 6.34 12.25 -39.23
CA ASN A 112 6.33 11.20 -40.26
C ASN A 112 7.65 10.44 -40.32
N GLY A 113 8.60 10.76 -39.42
CA GLY A 113 9.92 10.12 -39.36
C GLY A 113 10.92 10.66 -40.41
N ARG A 114 10.61 11.75 -41.11
CA ARG A 114 11.54 12.38 -42.04
C ARG A 114 12.59 13.16 -41.28
N VAL A 115 13.88 12.83 -41.50
CA VAL A 115 15.02 13.56 -40.92
C VAL A 115 15.13 14.94 -41.58
N LEU A 116 15.10 15.98 -40.78
CA LEU A 116 15.21 17.39 -41.20
C LEU A 116 16.65 17.90 -41.06
N SER A 117 17.34 17.51 -40.00
CA SER A 117 18.75 17.85 -39.76
C SER A 117 19.41 16.72 -38.98
N THR A 118 20.68 16.47 -39.26
CA THR A 118 21.50 15.49 -38.54
C THR A 118 22.89 16.01 -38.28
N MET A 119 23.46 15.66 -37.16
CA MET A 119 24.86 16.01 -36.77
C MET A 119 25.47 14.83 -36.03
N THR A 120 26.69 14.47 -36.37
CA THR A 120 27.50 13.53 -35.59
C THR A 120 28.68 14.26 -34.96
N GLN A 121 28.81 14.12 -33.65
CA GLN A 121 29.85 14.83 -32.87
C GLN A 121 30.52 13.84 -31.93
N ASN A 122 31.83 13.91 -31.78
CA ASN A 122 32.55 13.23 -30.69
C ASN A 122 32.43 14.08 -29.43
N LEU A 123 31.70 13.59 -28.46
CA LEU A 123 31.41 14.27 -27.18
C LEU A 123 32.21 13.63 -26.05
N GLN A 124 32.76 14.47 -25.17
CA GLN A 124 33.39 14.03 -23.93
C GLN A 124 32.33 13.74 -22.89
N SER A 125 32.67 13.12 -21.74
CA SER A 125 31.77 13.05 -20.59
C SER A 125 31.48 14.47 -20.11
N GLY A 126 30.18 14.78 -19.91
CA GLY A 126 29.73 16.12 -19.52
C GLY A 126 28.33 16.46 -20.03
N ILE A 127 27.86 17.66 -19.69
CA ILE A 127 26.59 18.20 -20.19
C ILE A 127 26.89 19.11 -21.38
N HIS A 128 26.35 18.75 -22.53
CA HIS A 128 26.56 19.46 -23.81
C HIS A 128 25.30 20.21 -24.21
N GLN A 129 25.43 21.45 -24.64
CA GLN A 129 24.33 22.28 -25.10
C GLN A 129 24.28 22.34 -26.62
N PHE A 130 23.04 22.21 -27.15
CA PHE A 130 22.73 22.34 -28.57
C PHE A 130 21.67 23.42 -28.76
N ARG A 131 21.87 24.25 -29.78
CA ARG A 131 20.83 25.16 -30.26
C ARG A 131 20.18 24.57 -31.49
N VAL A 132 18.86 24.59 -31.51
CA VAL A 132 18.04 23.99 -32.54
C VAL A 132 17.14 25.05 -33.17
N SER A 133 17.02 25.02 -34.50
CA SER A 133 15.98 25.75 -35.25
C SER A 133 15.28 24.84 -36.23
N VAL A 134 14.01 25.13 -36.51
CA VAL A 134 13.20 24.47 -37.54
C VAL A 134 12.51 25.50 -38.41
N ALA A 135 12.38 25.19 -39.71
CA ALA A 135 11.88 26.14 -40.69
C ALA A 135 10.38 26.39 -40.57
N ASN A 136 9.60 25.44 -40.09
CA ASN A 136 8.15 25.48 -40.07
C ASN A 136 7.58 25.31 -38.66
N THR A 137 6.34 25.77 -38.46
CA THR A 137 5.56 25.45 -37.27
C THR A 137 5.18 23.98 -37.27
N GLY A 138 5.23 23.34 -36.08
CA GLY A 138 4.90 21.92 -35.99
C GLY A 138 5.48 21.24 -34.74
N THR A 139 5.29 19.94 -34.69
CA THR A 139 5.87 19.07 -33.65
C THR A 139 7.00 18.27 -34.26
N TYR A 140 8.12 18.22 -33.52
CA TYR A 140 9.36 17.58 -33.94
C TYR A 140 9.88 16.69 -32.83
N LEU A 141 10.72 15.72 -33.20
CA LEU A 141 11.48 14.89 -32.26
C LEU A 141 12.97 15.18 -32.47
N MET A 142 13.68 15.50 -31.40
CA MET A 142 15.15 15.52 -31.40
C MET A 142 15.66 14.30 -30.68
N SER A 143 16.55 13.55 -31.32
CA SER A 143 17.08 12.29 -30.82
C SER A 143 18.61 12.29 -30.79
N ALA A 144 19.20 11.77 -29.72
CA ALA A 144 20.62 11.47 -29.62
C ALA A 144 20.81 9.94 -29.66
N ILE A 145 21.64 9.46 -30.57
CA ILE A 145 21.79 8.04 -30.91
C ILE A 145 23.24 7.63 -30.69
N ARG A 146 23.45 6.54 -29.95
CA ARG A 146 24.78 5.93 -29.73
C ARG A 146 24.65 4.43 -29.48
N ASN A 147 25.45 3.63 -30.18
CA ASN A 147 25.52 2.16 -30.01
C ASN A 147 24.17 1.44 -30.04
N GLY A 148 23.20 1.94 -30.82
CA GLY A 148 21.85 1.38 -30.92
C GLY A 148 20.87 1.87 -29.85
N GLY A 149 21.33 2.59 -28.83
CA GLY A 149 20.47 3.26 -27.85
C GLY A 149 20.11 4.68 -28.31
N VAL A 150 18.94 5.18 -27.89
CA VAL A 150 18.37 6.46 -28.30
C VAL A 150 17.82 7.19 -27.09
N SER A 151 18.18 8.49 -26.95
CA SER A 151 17.52 9.44 -26.02
C SER A 151 16.84 10.53 -26.85
N SER A 152 15.56 10.84 -26.56
CA SER A 152 14.79 11.76 -27.42
C SER A 152 13.94 12.73 -26.63
N VAL A 153 13.71 13.94 -27.19
CA VAL A 153 12.78 14.92 -26.65
C VAL A 153 11.84 15.42 -27.74
N LYS A 154 10.60 15.71 -27.35
CA LYS A 154 9.57 16.29 -28.22
C LYS A 154 9.62 17.81 -28.15
N MET A 155 9.70 18.45 -29.30
CA MET A 155 9.77 19.90 -29.45
C MET A 155 8.54 20.42 -30.17
N VAL A 156 7.95 21.53 -29.70
CA VAL A 156 6.82 22.18 -30.36
C VAL A 156 7.27 23.58 -30.83
N CYS A 157 7.25 23.78 -32.13
CA CYS A 157 7.53 25.08 -32.75
C CYS A 157 6.23 25.79 -33.12
N ASN A 158 6.01 26.99 -32.57
CA ASN A 158 4.84 27.83 -32.85
C ASN A 158 5.16 29.07 -33.72
N GLY A 159 6.41 29.21 -34.13
CA GLY A 159 6.89 30.24 -35.06
C GLY A 159 7.88 29.66 -36.07
N SER A 160 8.09 30.30 -37.21
CA SER A 160 9.04 29.82 -38.21
C SER A 160 10.47 30.29 -37.92
N GLY A 161 11.43 29.36 -38.04
CA GLY A 161 12.86 29.67 -38.11
C GLY A 161 13.32 29.87 -39.54
N ASN A 162 14.63 30.22 -39.70
CA ASN A 162 15.20 30.45 -41.04
C ASN A 162 15.60 29.13 -41.75
N ALA A 163 15.85 28.06 -41.02
CA ALA A 163 16.27 26.76 -41.54
C ALA A 163 16.17 25.67 -40.46
N ASP A 164 16.11 24.39 -40.90
CA ASP A 164 16.26 23.24 -40.02
C ASP A 164 17.75 23.03 -39.71
N ARG A 165 18.14 23.21 -38.43
CA ARG A 165 19.57 23.25 -38.05
C ARG A 165 19.79 22.84 -36.61
N ILE A 166 20.88 22.08 -36.39
CA ILE A 166 21.44 21.75 -35.09
C ILE A 166 22.82 22.43 -34.98
N GLU A 167 23.05 23.18 -33.91
CA GLU A 167 24.33 23.83 -33.64
C GLU A 167 24.85 23.42 -32.26
N TYR A 168 26.04 22.84 -32.24
CA TYR A 168 26.71 22.51 -30.97
C TYR A 168 27.26 23.80 -30.33
N GLN A 169 26.94 24.05 -29.06
CA GLN A 169 27.33 25.25 -28.31
C GLN A 169 28.49 25.00 -27.33
N GLY A 170 28.82 23.72 -27.08
CA GLY A 170 29.92 23.37 -26.16
C GLY A 170 29.45 22.64 -24.91
N ILE A 171 30.40 22.43 -23.99
CA ILE A 171 30.13 21.81 -22.67
C ILE A 171 29.70 22.92 -21.73
N VAL A 172 28.55 22.73 -21.07
CA VAL A 172 27.96 23.68 -20.12
C VAL A 172 28.02 23.21 -18.67
N GLY A 173 28.39 21.96 -18.43
CA GLY A 173 28.53 21.38 -17.09
C GLY A 173 29.30 20.07 -17.07
N ALA A 174 29.78 19.69 -15.89
CA ALA A 174 30.34 18.36 -15.65
C ALA A 174 29.19 17.42 -15.20
N VAL A 175 29.25 16.16 -15.60
CA VAL A 175 28.44 15.12 -14.96
C VAL A 175 29.10 14.88 -13.60
N GLU A 176 28.46 15.28 -12.50
CA GLU A 176 28.86 14.84 -11.17
C GLU A 176 28.66 13.34 -11.11
N THR A 177 29.76 12.58 -11.08
CA THR A 177 29.74 11.16 -10.78
C THR A 177 29.35 10.98 -9.31
N GLN A 178 28.08 11.12 -9.01
CA GLN A 178 27.53 10.47 -7.85
C GLN A 178 27.28 9.01 -8.24
N ASN A 179 27.91 8.11 -7.49
CA ASN A 179 27.65 6.68 -7.57
C ASN A 179 26.18 6.41 -7.19
N PHE A 180 25.29 6.60 -8.12
CA PHE A 180 23.96 6.05 -8.08
C PHE A 180 23.89 4.94 -9.12
N ALA A 181 23.99 3.69 -8.65
CA ALA A 181 23.33 2.61 -9.32
C ALA A 181 21.81 2.87 -9.21
N SER A 182 21.31 3.88 -9.91
CA SER A 182 19.89 4.11 -10.08
C SER A 182 19.56 3.71 -11.52
N GLN A 183 18.82 2.62 -11.64
CA GLN A 183 17.97 2.46 -12.81
C GLN A 183 17.17 3.75 -12.94
N GLN A 184 17.41 4.50 -14.00
CA GLN A 184 16.54 5.61 -14.37
C GLN A 184 15.17 5.02 -14.70
N THR A 185 14.28 5.05 -13.75
CA THR A 185 12.88 4.76 -13.95
C THR A 185 12.29 5.97 -14.66
N TYR A 186 12.04 5.86 -15.97
CA TYR A 186 11.14 6.78 -16.65
C TYR A 186 9.84 6.81 -15.87
N ASN A 187 9.31 8.00 -15.60
CA ASN A 187 7.97 8.14 -15.03
C ASN A 187 6.99 7.43 -15.93
N THR A 188 6.52 6.27 -15.51
CA THR A 188 5.62 5.43 -16.28
C THR A 188 4.28 5.35 -15.58
N ILE A 189 3.22 5.20 -16.36
CA ILE A 189 1.86 5.03 -15.87
C ILE A 189 1.27 3.74 -16.46
N SER A 190 0.48 3.04 -15.69
CA SER A 190 -0.33 1.92 -16.18
C SER A 190 -1.78 2.12 -15.74
N ILE A 191 -2.72 1.53 -16.47
CA ILE A 191 -4.12 1.48 -16.04
C ILE A 191 -4.18 0.89 -14.64
N GLY A 192 -4.89 1.57 -13.72
CA GLY A 192 -5.04 1.13 -12.35
C GLY A 192 -3.91 1.55 -11.39
N ASP A 193 -2.88 2.29 -11.85
CA ASP A 193 -1.91 2.89 -10.94
C ASP A 193 -2.59 3.90 -10.01
N LEU A 194 -2.26 3.88 -8.74
CA LEU A 194 -2.73 4.86 -7.77
C LEU A 194 -1.94 6.16 -7.91
N MET A 195 -2.63 7.22 -8.32
CA MET A 195 -2.07 8.54 -8.56
C MET A 195 -2.59 9.54 -7.53
N GLU A 196 -1.71 10.42 -7.07
CA GLU A 196 -2.07 11.61 -6.31
C GLU A 196 -1.63 12.85 -7.08
N TYR A 197 -2.52 13.83 -7.14
CA TYR A 197 -2.30 15.13 -7.76
C TYR A 197 -2.53 16.21 -6.70
N VAL A 198 -1.48 16.96 -6.37
CA VAL A 198 -1.56 18.05 -5.39
C VAL A 198 -1.28 19.37 -6.08
N GLY A 199 -2.32 20.16 -6.29
CA GLY A 199 -2.22 21.49 -6.85
C GLY A 199 -2.06 22.55 -5.76
N TYR A 200 -1.19 23.50 -5.99
CA TYR A 200 -0.98 24.67 -5.12
C TYR A 200 -1.41 25.92 -5.87
N ALA A 201 -2.29 26.69 -5.24
CA ALA A 201 -2.81 27.93 -5.80
C ALA A 201 -2.74 29.05 -4.76
N THR A 202 -2.74 30.30 -5.20
CA THR A 202 -2.82 31.46 -4.29
C THR A 202 -4.23 32.02 -4.31
N VAL A 203 -4.91 31.95 -3.17
CA VAL A 203 -6.24 32.50 -2.96
C VAL A 203 -6.18 33.57 -1.89
N ASN A 204 -6.56 34.81 -2.22
CA ASN A 204 -6.50 35.96 -1.31
C ASN A 204 -5.12 36.16 -0.64
N GLY A 205 -4.04 35.90 -1.39
CA GLY A 205 -2.66 36.04 -0.90
C GLY A 205 -2.15 34.89 -0.04
N THR A 206 -2.94 33.84 0.15
CA THR A 206 -2.55 32.62 0.90
C THR A 206 -2.43 31.45 -0.07
N GLU A 207 -1.34 30.67 0.07
CA GLU A 207 -1.18 29.43 -0.68
C GLU A 207 -2.17 28.40 -0.11
N VAL A 208 -2.96 27.81 -1.00
CA VAL A 208 -3.90 26.73 -0.70
C VAL A 208 -3.49 25.47 -1.43
N GLU A 209 -3.66 24.32 -0.78
CA GLU A 209 -3.43 23.00 -1.34
C GLU A 209 -4.75 22.38 -1.79
N ILE A 210 -4.78 21.85 -3.00
CA ILE A 210 -5.94 21.16 -3.57
C ILE A 210 -5.47 19.77 -3.99
N ARG A 211 -6.08 18.73 -3.43
CA ARG A 211 -5.64 17.36 -3.59
C ARG A 211 -6.69 16.51 -4.27
N GLU A 212 -6.26 15.71 -5.24
CA GLU A 212 -7.06 14.68 -5.91
C GLU A 212 -6.30 13.36 -5.91
N ILE A 213 -6.99 12.27 -5.58
CA ILE A 213 -6.44 10.91 -5.64
C ILE A 213 -7.32 10.11 -6.59
N ALA A 214 -6.74 9.53 -7.61
CA ALA A 214 -7.46 8.80 -8.64
C ALA A 214 -6.66 7.60 -9.15
N MET A 215 -7.38 6.66 -9.74
CA MET A 215 -6.75 5.58 -10.49
C MET A 215 -6.42 6.06 -11.89
N ALA A 216 -5.21 5.72 -12.36
CA ALA A 216 -4.81 6.05 -13.72
C ALA A 216 -5.67 5.30 -14.75
N GLU A 217 -6.23 6.02 -15.69
CA GLU A 217 -7.03 5.45 -16.78
C GLU A 217 -6.16 4.99 -17.96
N GLY A 218 -4.84 5.27 -17.92
CA GLY A 218 -3.90 4.90 -18.99
C GLY A 218 -4.11 5.63 -20.30
N VAL A 219 -4.89 6.71 -20.28
CA VAL A 219 -5.19 7.58 -21.44
C VAL A 219 -4.90 9.02 -21.10
N SER A 220 -4.65 9.83 -22.14
CA SER A 220 -4.49 11.28 -21.96
C SER A 220 -5.78 11.91 -21.46
N GLN A 221 -5.69 12.67 -20.37
CA GLN A 221 -6.85 13.23 -19.70
C GLN A 221 -6.54 14.58 -19.03
N THR A 222 -7.60 15.31 -18.71
CA THR A 222 -7.50 16.55 -17.92
C THR A 222 -7.88 16.25 -16.47
N ILE A 223 -6.94 16.51 -15.55
CA ILE A 223 -7.14 16.41 -14.10
C ILE A 223 -7.64 17.78 -13.61
N ILE A 224 -8.85 17.79 -13.04
CA ILE A 224 -9.46 19.00 -12.49
C ILE A 224 -9.24 19.01 -10.98
N LEU A 225 -8.42 19.94 -10.49
CA LEU A 225 -8.15 20.13 -9.07
C LEU A 225 -9.09 21.23 -8.55
N GLN A 226 -10.16 20.83 -7.85
CA GLN A 226 -11.21 21.74 -7.39
C GLN A 226 -11.07 22.01 -5.89
N GLN A 227 -10.93 23.30 -5.54
CA GLN A 227 -10.96 23.74 -4.15
C GLN A 227 -12.34 23.46 -3.54
N GLY A 228 -12.35 22.91 -2.33
CA GLY A 228 -13.61 22.58 -1.63
C GLY A 228 -14.39 21.42 -2.24
N ALA A 229 -13.81 20.66 -3.20
CA ALA A 229 -14.44 19.45 -3.70
C ALA A 229 -14.76 18.52 -2.53
N VAL A 230 -16.05 18.34 -2.28
CA VAL A 230 -16.53 17.36 -1.31
C VAL A 230 -16.10 16.00 -1.86
N ARG A 231 -15.25 15.29 -1.11
CA ARG A 231 -14.89 13.92 -1.43
C ARG A 231 -16.15 13.15 -1.79
N ALA A 232 -16.07 12.36 -2.87
CA ALA A 232 -17.20 11.56 -3.32
C ALA A 232 -17.88 10.89 -2.13
N LYS A 233 -19.21 10.98 -2.05
CA LYS A 233 -19.98 10.41 -0.96
C LYS A 233 -19.57 8.95 -0.76
N LYS A 234 -19.38 8.58 0.50
CA LYS A 234 -19.20 7.20 0.94
C LYS A 234 -20.19 6.31 0.20
N GLY A 235 -19.69 5.32 -0.54
CA GLY A 235 -20.58 4.36 -1.19
C GLY A 235 -21.30 3.57 -0.11
N GLU A 236 -22.60 3.72 -0.05
CA GLU A 236 -23.44 3.00 0.91
C GLU A 236 -23.59 1.56 0.45
N ILE A 237 -23.10 0.64 1.27
CA ILE A 237 -23.48 -0.76 1.20
C ILE A 237 -24.49 -0.95 2.31
N ALA A 238 -25.69 -1.39 1.95
CA ALA A 238 -26.79 -1.65 2.90
C ALA A 238 -26.49 -2.91 3.72
N LEU A 239 -25.60 -2.77 4.69
CA LEU A 239 -25.38 -3.74 5.76
C LEU A 239 -25.86 -3.13 7.08
N ASP A 240 -26.15 -3.99 8.05
CA ASP A 240 -26.43 -3.58 9.42
C ASP A 240 -25.35 -2.60 9.89
N ASP A 241 -25.72 -1.37 10.25
CA ASP A 241 -24.83 -0.24 10.49
C ASP A 241 -23.69 -0.55 11.48
N ASP A 242 -23.91 -1.54 12.37
CA ASP A 242 -22.95 -1.94 13.39
C ASP A 242 -22.08 -3.14 13.00
N PHE A 243 -22.36 -3.83 11.90
CA PHE A 243 -21.62 -5.01 11.48
C PHE A 243 -20.77 -4.73 10.23
N ARG A 244 -19.45 -4.71 10.40
CA ARG A 244 -18.50 -4.43 9.31
C ARG A 244 -17.92 -5.70 8.72
N VAL A 245 -17.75 -5.70 7.41
CA VAL A 245 -17.12 -6.80 6.67
C VAL A 245 -15.86 -6.26 6.01
N ALA A 246 -14.71 -6.64 6.56
CA ALA A 246 -13.42 -6.28 5.99
C ALA A 246 -12.94 -7.40 5.05
N LEU A 247 -13.48 -7.42 3.84
CA LEU A 247 -12.90 -8.13 2.71
C LEU A 247 -11.96 -7.15 2.02
N SER A 248 -10.67 -7.32 2.25
CA SER A 248 -9.66 -6.33 1.83
C SER A 248 -8.40 -6.99 1.31
N LEU A 249 -7.64 -6.22 0.54
CA LEU A 249 -6.28 -6.59 0.19
C LEU A 249 -5.52 -7.06 1.42
N SER A 250 -4.80 -8.16 1.28
CA SER A 250 -3.91 -8.65 2.33
C SER A 250 -2.62 -7.82 2.37
N PRO A 251 -1.85 -7.89 3.45
CA PRO A 251 -0.54 -7.25 3.49
C PRO A 251 0.44 -7.73 2.41
N PHE A 252 0.16 -8.87 1.79
CA PHE A 252 0.98 -9.49 0.73
C PHE A 252 0.55 -9.06 -0.68
N SER A 253 -0.60 -8.42 -0.83
CA SER A 253 -1.20 -8.12 -2.13
C SER A 253 -0.32 -7.24 -2.99
N LEU A 254 0.25 -6.16 -2.44
CA LEU A 254 1.09 -5.23 -3.19
C LEU A 254 2.28 -5.97 -3.82
N ASN A 255 2.99 -6.79 -3.04
CA ASN A 255 4.12 -7.57 -3.54
C ASN A 255 3.68 -8.61 -4.59
N GLN A 256 2.52 -9.26 -4.40
CA GLN A 256 2.01 -10.22 -5.40
C GLN A 256 1.70 -9.52 -6.74
N PHE A 257 1.10 -8.33 -6.72
CA PHE A 257 0.88 -7.58 -7.96
C PHE A 257 2.19 -7.14 -8.62
N GLU A 258 3.18 -6.71 -7.85
CA GLU A 258 4.54 -6.41 -8.34
C GLU A 258 5.19 -7.64 -8.99
N ASP A 259 4.95 -8.84 -8.42
CA ASP A 259 5.39 -10.12 -8.97
C ASP A 259 4.58 -10.55 -10.20
N GLY A 260 3.58 -9.78 -10.63
CA GLY A 260 2.75 -10.03 -11.80
C GLY A 260 1.61 -11.02 -11.58
N TYR A 261 1.11 -11.17 -10.34
CA TYR A 261 -0.13 -11.90 -10.08
C TYR A 261 -1.34 -11.13 -10.57
N SER A 262 -2.37 -11.87 -10.98
CA SER A 262 -3.69 -11.35 -11.29
C SER A 262 -4.78 -12.21 -10.65
N PHE A 263 -5.99 -11.64 -10.49
CA PHE A 263 -7.08 -12.29 -9.78
C PHE A 263 -8.35 -12.30 -10.61
N LYS A 264 -8.90 -13.49 -10.85
CA LYS A 264 -10.11 -13.69 -11.64
C LYS A 264 -11.30 -13.99 -10.72
N ILE A 265 -12.36 -13.18 -10.84
CA ILE A 265 -13.59 -13.28 -10.05
C ILE A 265 -14.78 -13.19 -11.01
N GLY A 266 -15.39 -14.34 -11.31
CA GLY A 266 -16.41 -14.43 -12.36
C GLY A 266 -15.82 -14.07 -13.74
N ASP A 267 -16.39 -13.07 -14.37
CA ASP A 267 -15.96 -12.49 -15.65
C ASP A 267 -14.94 -11.34 -15.50
N LYS A 268 -14.68 -10.88 -14.27
CA LYS A 268 -13.74 -9.80 -13.97
C LYS A 268 -12.35 -10.34 -13.71
N THR A 269 -11.35 -9.57 -14.12
CA THR A 269 -9.95 -9.83 -13.81
C THR A 269 -9.33 -8.57 -13.22
N ALA A 270 -8.69 -8.71 -12.07
CA ALA A 270 -7.91 -7.64 -11.45
C ALA A 270 -6.42 -7.88 -11.68
N SER A 271 -5.74 -6.92 -12.27
CA SER A 271 -4.29 -6.90 -12.51
C SER A 271 -3.57 -5.82 -11.69
N ALA A 272 -4.32 -5.07 -10.89
CA ALA A 272 -3.83 -4.03 -9.99
C ALA A 272 -4.55 -4.10 -8.63
N PRO A 273 -3.90 -3.63 -7.55
CA PRO A 273 -4.47 -3.65 -6.20
C PRO A 273 -5.84 -2.97 -6.12
N ALA A 274 -5.99 -1.82 -6.76
CA ALA A 274 -7.23 -1.07 -6.70
C ALA A 274 -8.39 -1.75 -7.42
N GLU A 275 -8.12 -2.44 -8.53
CA GLU A 275 -9.13 -3.21 -9.24
C GLU A 275 -9.66 -4.35 -8.35
N LEU A 276 -8.76 -5.05 -7.65
CA LEU A 276 -9.15 -6.12 -6.73
C LEU A 276 -9.97 -5.57 -5.56
N GLN A 277 -9.54 -4.45 -4.96
CA GLN A 277 -10.30 -3.85 -3.85
C GLN A 277 -11.65 -3.29 -4.31
N ALA A 278 -11.73 -2.73 -5.52
CA ALA A 278 -13.00 -2.29 -6.10
C ALA A 278 -13.98 -3.47 -6.27
N ILE A 279 -13.50 -4.62 -6.76
CA ILE A 279 -14.30 -5.84 -6.85
C ILE A 279 -14.71 -6.32 -5.45
N TYR A 280 -13.83 -6.30 -4.46
CA TYR A 280 -14.19 -6.65 -3.08
C TYR A 280 -15.29 -5.75 -2.52
N ARG A 281 -15.26 -4.45 -2.84
CA ARG A 281 -16.33 -3.52 -2.48
C ARG A 281 -17.66 -3.91 -3.11
N GLU A 282 -17.69 -4.24 -4.40
CA GLU A 282 -18.90 -4.70 -5.07
C GLU A 282 -19.45 -6.01 -4.46
N LEU A 283 -18.56 -6.85 -3.95
CA LEU A 283 -18.90 -8.08 -3.23
C LEU A 283 -19.31 -7.84 -1.76
N GLY A 284 -19.44 -6.58 -1.34
CA GLY A 284 -19.98 -6.20 -0.05
C GLY A 284 -18.94 -5.89 1.04
N SER A 285 -17.70 -5.63 0.69
CA SER A 285 -16.73 -5.09 1.66
C SER A 285 -17.15 -3.70 2.11
N THR A 286 -17.19 -3.48 3.42
CA THR A 286 -17.57 -2.20 4.05
C THR A 286 -16.40 -1.42 4.60
N GLU A 287 -15.22 -2.05 4.76
CA GLU A 287 -14.00 -1.40 5.18
C GLU A 287 -12.75 -2.14 4.68
N MET A 288 -11.64 -1.44 4.58
CA MET A 288 -10.32 -2.06 4.42
C MET A 288 -9.63 -2.17 5.76
N TYR A 289 -8.94 -3.29 5.96
CA TYR A 289 -8.11 -3.51 7.14
C TYR A 289 -6.64 -3.37 6.72
N VAL A 290 -5.95 -2.38 7.25
CA VAL A 290 -4.59 -2.03 6.83
C VAL A 290 -3.61 -2.29 7.97
N ARG A 291 -2.67 -3.22 7.79
CA ARG A 291 -1.65 -3.53 8.79
C ARG A 291 -0.39 -2.69 8.55
N ILE A 292 0.16 -2.10 9.63
CA ILE A 292 1.32 -1.21 9.58
C ILE A 292 2.33 -1.61 10.66
N ALA A 293 3.54 -1.98 10.23
CA ALA A 293 4.72 -2.20 11.07
C ALA A 293 5.53 -0.92 11.24
N THR A 294 6.55 -0.95 12.11
CA THR A 294 7.45 0.20 12.26
C THR A 294 8.60 0.21 11.26
N LYS A 295 8.86 -0.86 10.52
CA LYS A 295 9.74 -0.82 9.36
C LYS A 295 9.17 0.16 8.33
N ARG A 296 9.96 1.16 7.92
CA ARG A 296 9.46 2.25 7.09
C ARG A 296 9.39 1.86 5.62
N HIS A 297 10.49 1.36 5.06
CA HIS A 297 10.63 1.07 3.63
C HIS A 297 10.87 -0.41 3.37
N LYS A 298 10.58 -0.88 2.17
CA LYS A 298 11.13 -2.14 1.68
C LYS A 298 12.65 -2.01 1.54
N THR A 299 13.37 -3.09 1.81
CA THR A 299 14.81 -3.17 1.61
C THR A 299 15.17 -4.46 0.92
N ASP A 300 16.28 -4.46 0.15
CA ASP A 300 16.83 -5.67 -0.47
C ASP A 300 17.59 -6.56 0.54
N GLU A 301 17.80 -6.06 1.76
CA GLU A 301 18.48 -6.80 2.80
C GLU A 301 17.55 -7.84 3.43
N ASP A 302 18.10 -9.05 3.57
CA ASP A 302 17.47 -10.13 4.29
C ASP A 302 17.42 -9.78 5.79
N ILE A 303 16.21 -9.53 6.30
CA ILE A 303 16.03 -9.14 7.70
C ILE A 303 15.91 -10.38 8.55
N THR A 304 17.05 -10.83 9.05
CA THR A 304 17.23 -12.11 9.73
C THR A 304 16.79 -12.14 11.20
N ASP A 305 15.94 -11.27 11.67
CA ASP A 305 15.44 -11.29 13.05
C ASP A 305 14.59 -12.55 13.39
N GLY A 306 14.79 -13.62 12.63
CA GLY A 306 14.12 -14.91 12.81
C GLY A 306 12.70 -14.93 12.22
N GLU A 307 12.35 -13.93 11.42
CA GLU A 307 11.12 -13.91 10.64
C GLU A 307 11.33 -14.51 9.25
N PRO A 308 10.32 -15.17 8.69
CA PRO A 308 10.33 -15.57 7.29
C PRO A 308 10.54 -14.35 6.40
N ASP A 309 11.34 -14.49 5.32
CA ASP A 309 11.65 -13.45 4.34
C ASP A 309 10.36 -12.80 3.77
N GLU A 310 9.30 -13.58 3.66
CA GLU A 310 7.98 -13.12 3.22
C GLU A 310 7.34 -12.03 4.08
N ASN A 311 7.75 -11.92 5.37
CA ASN A 311 7.27 -10.87 6.27
C ASN A 311 8.21 -9.67 6.35
N ALA A 312 9.44 -9.77 5.87
CA ALA A 312 10.44 -8.73 5.98
C ALA A 312 10.08 -7.45 5.20
N ASN A 313 9.40 -7.61 4.06
CA ASN A 313 9.03 -6.54 3.12
C ASN A 313 7.52 -6.44 2.87
N VAL A 314 6.72 -6.86 3.83
CA VAL A 314 5.26 -6.63 3.85
C VAL A 314 4.89 -5.86 5.12
N HIS A 315 3.74 -5.23 5.14
CA HIS A 315 3.25 -4.36 6.22
C HIS A 315 4.15 -3.14 6.52
N THR A 316 5.09 -2.77 5.66
CA THR A 316 5.92 -1.58 5.90
C THR A 316 5.02 -0.34 6.06
N PHE A 317 5.54 0.67 6.75
CA PHE A 317 4.80 1.93 6.90
C PHE A 317 4.36 2.50 5.55
N ASP A 318 5.28 2.56 4.56
CA ASP A 318 4.97 3.11 3.24
C ASP A 318 3.88 2.31 2.51
N GLN A 319 3.94 0.97 2.56
CA GLN A 319 2.88 0.13 1.99
C GLN A 319 1.53 0.35 2.69
N GLY A 320 1.54 0.53 4.01
CA GLY A 320 0.35 0.86 4.76
C GLY A 320 -0.25 2.19 4.34
N ILE A 321 0.57 3.23 4.16
CA ILE A 321 0.12 4.53 3.67
C ILE A 321 -0.42 4.43 2.23
N GLN A 322 0.24 3.67 1.37
CA GLN A 322 -0.26 3.39 0.01
C GLN A 322 -1.66 2.75 0.02
N LEU A 323 -1.90 1.78 0.92
CA LEU A 323 -3.23 1.19 1.07
C LEU A 323 -4.26 2.17 1.64
N CYS A 324 -3.86 3.08 2.54
CA CYS A 324 -4.73 4.15 3.03
C CYS A 324 -5.13 5.13 1.92
N GLN A 325 -4.20 5.48 1.03
CA GLN A 325 -4.47 6.32 -0.14
C GLN A 325 -5.43 5.62 -1.11
N LEU A 326 -5.20 4.32 -1.36
CA LEU A 326 -6.09 3.50 -2.16
C LEU A 326 -7.51 3.46 -1.56
N ALA A 327 -7.62 3.30 -0.25
CA ALA A 327 -8.91 3.33 0.45
C ALA A 327 -9.60 4.69 0.31
N ALA A 328 -8.85 5.79 0.40
CA ALA A 328 -9.35 7.14 0.18
C ALA A 328 -9.87 7.32 -1.25
N ALA A 329 -9.10 6.89 -2.26
CA ALA A 329 -9.49 6.95 -3.67
C ALA A 329 -10.77 6.16 -3.96
N LEU A 330 -10.91 4.99 -3.37
CA LEU A 330 -12.11 4.14 -3.49
C LEU A 330 -13.25 4.56 -2.55
N ASN A 331 -13.05 5.57 -1.72
CA ASN A 331 -14.00 6.02 -0.71
C ASN A 331 -14.48 4.86 0.21
N ILE A 332 -13.54 4.04 0.66
CA ILE A 332 -13.76 2.94 1.59
C ILE A 332 -13.11 3.31 2.93
N PRO A 333 -13.83 3.26 4.06
CA PRO A 333 -13.21 3.51 5.37
C PRO A 333 -12.21 2.40 5.72
N ILE A 334 -11.24 2.74 6.56
CA ILE A 334 -10.20 1.82 6.99
C ILE A 334 -10.30 1.44 8.47
N ASN A 335 -9.72 0.29 8.79
CA ASN A 335 -9.41 -0.17 10.13
C ASN A 335 -7.90 -0.43 10.19
N PRO A 336 -7.08 0.60 10.52
CA PRO A 336 -5.64 0.44 10.56
C PRO A 336 -5.21 -0.33 11.80
N GLU A 337 -4.37 -1.35 11.58
CA GLU A 337 -3.72 -2.13 12.64
C GLU A 337 -2.28 -1.64 12.80
N ILE A 338 -2.04 -0.89 13.87
CA ILE A 338 -0.72 -0.37 14.20
C ILE A 338 0.00 -1.39 15.08
N MET A 339 0.90 -2.17 14.50
CA MET A 339 1.52 -3.30 15.20
C MET A 339 2.47 -2.87 16.33
N CYS A 340 3.14 -1.72 16.23
CA CYS A 340 4.24 -1.32 17.11
C CYS A 340 5.31 -2.44 17.26
N ALA A 341 5.64 -3.07 16.16
CA ALA A 341 6.67 -4.08 16.00
C ALA A 341 7.43 -3.82 14.69
N TYR A 342 8.69 -4.25 14.59
CA TYR A 342 9.54 -3.88 13.45
C TYR A 342 8.98 -4.39 12.11
N THR A 343 8.84 -5.71 11.95
CA THR A 343 8.27 -6.30 10.71
C THR A 343 7.07 -7.18 10.99
N TYR A 344 7.01 -7.82 12.17
CA TYR A 344 6.02 -8.84 12.46
C TYR A 344 5.69 -8.95 13.95
N MET A 345 4.44 -9.29 14.23
CA MET A 345 3.95 -9.55 15.57
C MET A 345 2.79 -10.55 15.51
N ASP A 346 2.86 -11.60 16.32
CA ASP A 346 1.74 -12.49 16.62
C ASP A 346 1.81 -12.98 18.07
N MET A 347 0.91 -13.87 18.47
CA MET A 347 0.92 -14.42 19.84
C MET A 347 2.18 -15.21 20.19
N ASP A 348 2.90 -15.75 19.22
CA ASP A 348 4.10 -16.55 19.41
C ASP A 348 5.37 -15.72 19.35
N LYS A 349 5.36 -14.73 18.49
CA LYS A 349 6.50 -13.88 18.19
C LYS A 349 6.10 -12.41 18.33
N GLN A 350 6.71 -11.77 19.30
CA GLN A 350 6.54 -10.34 19.56
C GLN A 350 7.90 -9.68 19.30
N GLN A 351 8.01 -8.88 18.27
CA GLN A 351 9.20 -8.05 18.05
C GLN A 351 9.09 -6.73 18.80
N ALA A 352 10.24 -6.15 19.14
CA ALA A 352 10.28 -4.75 19.51
C ALA A 352 10.14 -3.85 18.27
N PRO A 353 9.57 -2.67 18.40
CA PRO A 353 9.61 -1.67 17.33
C PRO A 353 11.04 -1.17 17.13
N ARG A 354 11.32 -0.61 15.94
CA ARG A 354 12.55 0.09 15.61
C ARG A 354 12.21 1.42 14.98
N PHE A 355 12.97 2.46 15.29
CA PHE A 355 12.67 3.83 14.89
C PHE A 355 13.87 4.54 14.25
N GLU A 356 14.94 3.84 13.87
CA GLU A 356 16.12 4.40 13.23
C GLU A 356 15.77 5.14 11.92
N GLU A 357 14.72 4.70 11.23
CA GLU A 357 14.21 5.32 10.00
C GLU A 357 13.28 6.53 10.26
N TYR A 358 13.08 6.92 11.53
CA TYR A 358 12.24 8.05 11.98
C TYR A 358 13.07 8.98 12.89
N PRO A 359 13.92 9.85 12.33
CA PRO A 359 14.93 10.58 13.10
C PRO A 359 14.41 11.34 14.32
N GLU A 360 13.26 12.00 14.21
CA GLU A 360 12.67 12.77 15.31
C GLU A 360 12.16 11.87 16.44
N ILE A 361 11.60 10.71 16.10
CA ILE A 361 11.12 9.72 17.07
C ILE A 361 12.31 8.98 17.70
N TYR A 362 13.29 8.60 16.87
CA TYR A 362 14.51 7.92 17.34
C TYR A 362 15.30 8.77 18.31
N ALA A 363 15.38 10.08 18.09
CA ALA A 363 16.06 11.02 19.00
C ALA A 363 15.51 10.97 20.45
N LEU A 364 14.23 10.62 20.63
CA LEU A 364 13.61 10.49 21.94
C LEU A 364 14.14 9.31 22.75
N GLN A 365 14.82 8.35 22.12
CA GLN A 365 15.48 7.23 22.81
C GLN A 365 16.78 7.66 23.50
N ASN A 366 17.29 8.86 23.22
CA ASN A 366 18.51 9.41 23.84
C ASN A 366 19.73 8.47 23.71
N GLY A 367 19.88 7.78 22.57
CA GLY A 367 20.97 6.86 22.27
C GLY A 367 20.86 5.48 22.96
N LYS A 368 19.75 5.18 23.65
CA LYS A 368 19.49 3.87 24.27
C LYS A 368 18.89 2.91 23.24
N ALA A 369 19.22 1.64 23.37
CA ALA A 369 18.50 0.59 22.67
C ALA A 369 17.08 0.45 23.26
N TRP A 370 16.11 -0.03 22.47
CA TRP A 370 14.72 -0.22 22.93
C TRP A 370 14.62 -1.04 24.22
N SER A 371 15.44 -2.08 24.36
CA SER A 371 15.49 -2.94 25.54
C SER A 371 16.02 -2.26 26.81
N GLU A 372 16.66 -1.11 26.70
CA GLU A 372 17.23 -0.33 27.81
C GLU A 372 16.31 0.78 28.31
N LEU A 373 15.24 1.07 27.55
CA LEU A 373 14.29 2.13 27.88
C LEU A 373 13.44 1.73 29.11
N SER A 374 13.23 2.70 29.98
CA SER A 374 12.20 2.63 31.04
C SER A 374 10.80 2.65 30.42
N LEU A 375 9.79 2.31 31.21
CA LEU A 375 8.40 2.35 30.72
C LEU A 375 7.97 3.76 30.29
N ASP A 376 8.38 4.78 31.01
CA ASP A 376 8.00 6.17 30.71
C ASP A 376 8.69 6.65 29.42
N GLU A 377 9.96 6.27 29.18
CA GLU A 377 10.66 6.54 27.92
C GLU A 377 9.98 5.81 26.75
N ILE A 378 9.63 4.54 26.91
CA ILE A 378 8.86 3.79 25.91
C ILE A 378 7.53 4.49 25.61
N CYS A 379 6.79 4.91 26.62
CA CYS A 379 5.53 5.61 26.42
C CYS A 379 5.72 6.93 25.65
N THR A 380 6.77 7.70 25.94
CA THR A 380 7.10 8.94 25.23
C THR A 380 7.35 8.68 23.74
N VAL A 381 8.14 7.67 23.41
CA VAL A 381 8.41 7.30 22.01
C VAL A 381 7.16 6.78 21.30
N LEU A 382 6.36 5.95 21.97
CA LEU A 382 5.12 5.40 21.41
C LEU A 382 4.04 6.48 21.20
N GLU A 383 3.96 7.48 22.06
CA GLU A 383 3.06 8.63 21.88
C GLU A 383 3.46 9.43 20.65
N ALA A 384 4.75 9.74 20.49
CA ALA A 384 5.27 10.42 19.30
C ALA A 384 5.02 9.61 18.01
N TYR A 385 5.25 8.29 18.04
CA TYR A 385 4.96 7.43 16.90
C TYR A 385 3.46 7.34 16.60
N GLY A 386 2.62 7.25 17.62
CA GLY A 386 1.16 7.27 17.48
C GLY A 386 0.67 8.54 16.78
N ALA A 387 1.23 9.71 17.15
CA ALA A 387 0.93 10.97 16.49
C ALA A 387 1.41 10.96 15.02
N PHE A 388 2.64 10.54 14.78
CA PHE A 388 3.23 10.49 13.45
C PHE A 388 2.42 9.61 12.48
N VAL A 389 2.13 8.36 12.88
CA VAL A 389 1.39 7.42 12.02
C VAL A 389 -0.04 7.88 11.78
N ALA A 390 -0.69 8.48 12.79
CA ALA A 390 -2.04 9.01 12.65
C ALA A 390 -2.08 10.23 11.71
N GLU A 391 -1.15 11.17 11.85
CA GLU A 391 -1.04 12.30 10.92
C GLU A 391 -0.85 11.81 9.48
N ALA A 392 0.05 10.86 9.25
CA ALA A 392 0.28 10.31 7.93
C ALA A 392 -0.98 9.66 7.33
N ILE A 393 -1.68 8.84 8.12
CA ILE A 393 -2.92 8.18 7.68
C ILE A 393 -4.02 9.20 7.41
N LEU A 394 -4.27 10.13 8.34
CA LEU A 394 -5.35 11.12 8.20
C LEU A 394 -5.10 12.07 7.02
N ASN A 395 -3.84 12.42 6.75
CA ASN A 395 -3.46 13.25 5.61
C ASN A 395 -3.72 12.56 4.26
N THR A 396 -3.83 11.23 4.19
CA THR A 396 -4.27 10.55 2.96
C THR A 396 -5.72 10.87 2.61
N GLY A 397 -6.46 11.38 3.59
CA GLY A 397 -7.86 11.69 3.43
C GLY A 397 -8.80 10.51 3.61
N CYS A 398 -8.32 9.35 4.01
CA CYS A 398 -9.17 8.21 4.32
C CYS A 398 -10.01 8.44 5.59
N THR A 399 -11.15 7.75 5.67
CA THR A 399 -11.97 7.70 6.88
C THR A 399 -11.53 6.52 7.73
N VAL A 400 -11.24 6.74 9.00
CA VAL A 400 -10.87 5.68 9.94
C VAL A 400 -12.09 5.27 10.77
N ASN A 401 -12.49 4.00 10.67
CA ASN A 401 -13.59 3.45 11.46
C ASN A 401 -13.17 3.04 12.88
N ASN A 402 -11.96 2.48 13.01
CA ASN A 402 -11.47 1.96 14.27
C ASN A 402 -9.94 1.81 14.21
N TRP A 403 -9.24 2.28 15.21
CA TRP A 403 -7.79 2.09 15.35
C TRP A 403 -7.53 0.79 16.11
N ASN A 404 -6.96 -0.19 15.45
CA ASN A 404 -6.54 -1.44 16.11
C ASN A 404 -5.06 -1.36 16.48
N LEU A 405 -4.74 -1.48 17.77
CA LEU A 405 -3.38 -1.39 18.27
C LEU A 405 -2.84 -2.78 18.60
N GLY A 406 -1.75 -3.17 17.94
CA GLY A 406 -1.12 -4.47 18.09
C GLY A 406 -1.84 -5.60 17.36
N ASN A 407 -1.12 -6.69 17.12
CA ASN A 407 -1.60 -7.93 16.52
C ASN A 407 -1.42 -9.08 17.51
N GLU A 408 -2.49 -9.84 17.80
CA GLU A 408 -2.48 -11.00 18.70
C GLU A 408 -1.69 -10.81 20.03
N ALA A 409 -1.95 -9.69 20.68
CA ALA A 409 -1.17 -9.19 21.82
C ALA A 409 -1.38 -9.95 23.15
N ASN A 410 -1.60 -11.26 23.08
CA ASN A 410 -1.85 -12.12 24.24
C ASN A 410 -0.73 -12.06 25.29
N PHE A 411 0.51 -11.97 24.83
CA PHE A 411 1.71 -12.16 25.65
C PHE A 411 2.67 -10.97 25.63
N GLY A 412 2.23 -9.84 25.09
CA GLY A 412 2.99 -8.59 25.08
C GLY A 412 2.62 -7.64 23.95
N PHE A 413 3.16 -6.43 24.04
CA PHE A 413 2.99 -5.35 23.08
C PHE A 413 4.24 -4.47 23.06
N ALA A 414 4.60 -3.93 21.88
CA ALA A 414 5.67 -2.94 21.70
C ALA A 414 6.99 -3.32 22.37
N GLY A 415 7.41 -4.59 22.28
CA GLY A 415 8.65 -5.06 22.86
C GLY A 415 8.61 -5.37 24.37
N ILE A 416 7.53 -5.06 25.06
CA ILE A 416 7.29 -5.45 26.45
C ILE A 416 6.59 -6.82 26.44
N SER A 417 7.32 -7.87 26.07
CA SER A 417 6.72 -9.15 25.70
C SER A 417 7.44 -10.33 26.30
N MET A 418 6.71 -11.41 26.51
CA MET A 418 7.31 -12.68 26.96
C MET A 418 8.39 -13.14 25.96
N GLY A 419 9.57 -13.42 26.48
CA GLY A 419 10.72 -13.90 25.72
C GLY A 419 11.64 -12.79 25.19
N LEU A 420 11.26 -11.52 25.33
CA LEU A 420 12.11 -10.38 24.97
C LEU A 420 12.85 -9.81 26.19
N GLU A 421 14.02 -9.24 25.91
CA GLU A 421 14.77 -8.46 26.88
C GLU A 421 14.21 -7.05 26.96
N THR A 422 13.97 -6.57 28.18
CA THR A 422 13.47 -5.21 28.41
C THR A 422 13.81 -4.78 29.84
N ALA A 423 14.23 -3.52 30.00
CA ALA A 423 14.48 -2.91 31.30
C ALA A 423 13.18 -2.73 32.12
N VAL A 424 12.02 -2.65 31.46
CA VAL A 424 10.71 -2.53 32.12
C VAL A 424 10.44 -3.70 33.07
N ASN A 425 10.77 -4.90 32.65
CA ASN A 425 10.69 -6.11 33.49
C ASN A 425 11.66 -7.21 33.04
N PRO A 426 12.83 -7.31 33.64
CA PRO A 426 13.85 -8.32 33.26
C PRO A 426 13.37 -9.78 33.35
N LYS A 427 12.26 -10.06 34.06
CA LYS A 427 11.68 -11.41 34.14
C LYS A 427 11.12 -11.88 32.79
N LEU A 428 10.83 -10.98 31.89
CA LEU A 428 10.22 -11.29 30.56
C LEU A 428 11.15 -12.12 29.69
N LYS A 429 12.47 -11.85 29.70
CA LYS A 429 13.46 -12.59 28.92
C LYS A 429 13.44 -14.11 29.21
N LYS A 430 13.18 -14.50 30.45
CA LYS A 430 13.12 -15.91 30.88
C LYS A 430 11.74 -16.55 30.66
N ALA A 431 10.71 -15.78 30.35
CA ALA A 431 9.33 -16.24 30.20
C ALA A 431 9.08 -17.12 28.97
N LYS A 432 10.03 -17.21 28.03
CA LYS A 432 10.04 -18.14 26.88
C LYS A 432 9.77 -19.60 27.24
N LYS A 433 10.02 -20.00 28.50
CA LYS A 433 9.84 -21.38 28.98
C LYS A 433 8.40 -21.71 29.41
N MET A 434 7.51 -20.72 29.43
CA MET A 434 6.08 -20.99 29.70
C MET A 434 5.47 -21.70 28.50
N LYS A 435 4.88 -22.88 28.76
CA LYS A 435 4.24 -23.64 27.68
C LYS A 435 3.05 -22.84 27.11
N ARG A 436 3.10 -22.59 25.84
CA ARG A 436 2.15 -21.81 25.02
C ARG A 436 0.68 -22.02 25.38
N TYR A 437 0.25 -23.26 25.56
CA TYR A 437 -1.17 -23.59 25.77
C TYR A 437 -1.60 -23.65 27.25
N THR A 438 -0.67 -23.60 28.18
CA THR A 438 -0.96 -23.66 29.60
C THR A 438 -0.83 -22.33 30.31
N ALA A 439 -0.03 -21.41 29.75
CA ALA A 439 0.25 -20.11 30.34
C ALA A 439 -1.01 -19.27 30.66
N PRO A 440 -2.02 -19.11 29.74
CA PRO A 440 -3.18 -18.26 30.02
C PRO A 440 -4.06 -18.81 31.15
N VAL A 441 -4.16 -20.11 31.29
CA VAL A 441 -5.03 -20.75 32.30
C VAL A 441 -4.39 -20.68 33.69
N PHE A 442 -3.09 -20.97 33.79
CA PHE A 442 -2.39 -21.06 35.07
C PHE A 442 -1.60 -19.79 35.41
N ALA A 443 -1.25 -18.98 34.42
CA ALA A 443 -0.39 -17.83 34.57
C ALA A 443 -1.11 -16.48 34.52
N ARG A 444 -2.44 -16.42 34.56
CA ARG A 444 -3.22 -15.17 34.51
C ARG A 444 -2.76 -14.11 35.47
N GLY A 445 -2.50 -14.48 36.72
CA GLY A 445 -1.98 -13.58 37.73
C GLY A 445 -0.55 -13.09 37.41
N TRP A 446 0.25 -13.94 36.78
CA TRP A 446 1.59 -13.59 36.36
C TRP A 446 1.55 -12.62 35.17
N LEU A 447 0.73 -12.89 34.13
CA LEU A 447 0.54 -12.01 32.99
C LEU A 447 0.09 -10.62 33.42
N LYS A 448 -0.91 -10.51 34.29
CA LYS A 448 -1.37 -9.24 34.85
C LYS A 448 -0.24 -8.44 35.50
N ARG A 449 0.58 -9.08 36.33
CA ARG A 449 1.63 -8.41 37.09
C ARG A 449 2.92 -8.14 36.31
N ASN A 450 3.20 -8.92 35.25
CA ASN A 450 4.50 -8.86 34.60
C ASN A 450 4.46 -8.42 33.13
N VAL A 451 3.28 -8.45 32.49
CA VAL A 451 3.07 -8.09 31.08
C VAL A 451 1.99 -7.02 30.97
N TRP A 452 0.75 -7.39 31.13
CA TRP A 452 -0.41 -6.59 30.77
C TRP A 452 -0.49 -5.21 31.45
N LYS A 453 0.00 -5.06 32.67
CA LYS A 453 0.00 -3.75 33.37
C LYS A 453 0.90 -2.73 32.68
N TYR A 454 1.94 -3.20 32.01
CA TYR A 454 2.84 -2.34 31.24
C TYR A 454 2.30 -2.10 29.84
N ASP A 455 1.78 -3.17 29.21
CA ASP A 455 1.15 -3.07 27.89
C ASP A 455 0.00 -2.05 27.89
N ALA A 456 -0.84 -2.06 28.92
CA ALA A 456 -1.94 -1.09 29.04
C ALA A 456 -1.47 0.37 28.99
N LYS A 457 -0.31 0.68 29.57
CA LYS A 457 0.29 2.02 29.50
C LYS A 457 0.87 2.32 28.13
N ALA A 458 1.52 1.33 27.51
CA ALA A 458 2.04 1.45 26.14
C ALA A 458 0.91 1.69 25.13
N TYR A 459 -0.20 0.95 25.23
CA TYR A 459 -1.41 1.20 24.44
C TYR A 459 -1.98 2.60 24.65
N ALA A 460 -2.07 3.02 25.91
CA ALA A 460 -2.57 4.36 26.25
C ALA A 460 -1.72 5.47 25.65
N ALA A 461 -0.39 5.28 25.60
CA ALA A 461 0.53 6.23 24.97
C ALA A 461 0.30 6.34 23.46
N VAL A 462 0.21 5.20 22.74
CA VAL A 462 -0.09 5.21 21.29
C VAL A 462 -1.44 5.89 21.04
N LYS A 463 -2.49 5.55 21.84
CA LYS A 463 -3.81 6.18 21.74
C LYS A 463 -3.73 7.69 21.95
N ALA A 464 -2.98 8.17 22.95
CA ALA A 464 -2.80 9.59 23.22
C ALA A 464 -2.16 10.31 22.02
N GLY A 465 -1.12 9.72 21.43
CA GLY A 465 -0.49 10.23 20.22
C GLY A 465 -1.46 10.33 19.04
N ILE A 466 -2.23 9.27 18.78
CA ILE A 466 -3.26 9.29 17.73
C ILE A 466 -4.28 10.41 17.95
N LEU A 467 -4.78 10.57 19.16
CA LEU A 467 -5.74 11.63 19.48
C LEU A 467 -5.13 13.05 19.36
N SER A 468 -3.83 13.20 19.66
CA SER A 468 -3.12 14.46 19.46
C SER A 468 -3.03 14.85 17.98
N ALA A 469 -2.88 13.86 17.08
CA ALA A 469 -2.90 14.09 15.64
C ALA A 469 -4.27 14.63 15.16
N TYR A 470 -5.38 14.06 15.64
CA TYR A 470 -6.72 14.59 15.36
C TYR A 470 -6.85 16.05 15.80
N ALA A 471 -6.39 16.37 17.03
CA ALA A 471 -6.43 17.73 17.54
C ALA A 471 -5.57 18.68 16.71
N LYS A 472 -4.35 18.27 16.33
CA LYS A 472 -3.43 19.06 15.49
C LYS A 472 -4.02 19.37 14.12
N LEU A 473 -4.72 18.40 13.52
CA LEU A 473 -5.34 18.53 12.20
C LEU A 473 -6.72 19.18 12.24
N GLY A 474 -7.23 19.54 13.43
CA GLY A 474 -8.56 20.13 13.59
C GLY A 474 -9.70 19.15 13.25
N ILE A 475 -9.48 17.86 13.35
CA ILE A 475 -10.45 16.81 13.04
C ILE A 475 -11.19 16.42 14.34
N ASP A 476 -12.52 16.34 14.29
CA ASP A 476 -13.30 15.89 15.44
C ASP A 476 -13.00 14.44 15.82
N ALA A 477 -12.52 14.23 17.04
CA ALA A 477 -12.17 12.93 17.59
C ALA A 477 -13.28 12.29 18.45
N SER A 478 -14.47 12.91 18.58
CA SER A 478 -15.54 12.46 19.48
C SER A 478 -16.03 11.03 19.21
N ASN A 479 -15.95 10.58 17.96
CA ASN A 479 -16.39 9.25 17.52
C ASN A 479 -15.25 8.31 17.17
N VAL A 480 -14.01 8.66 17.50
CA VAL A 480 -12.84 7.81 17.24
C VAL A 480 -12.89 6.57 18.11
N LYS A 481 -12.82 5.39 17.47
CA LYS A 481 -12.87 4.10 18.15
C LYS A 481 -11.50 3.44 18.18
N PHE A 482 -11.23 2.72 19.26
CA PHE A 482 -10.00 1.96 19.45
C PHE A 482 -10.29 0.50 19.76
N SER A 483 -9.35 -0.35 19.40
CA SER A 483 -9.35 -1.78 19.74
C SER A 483 -7.92 -2.30 19.89
N THR A 484 -7.82 -3.49 20.39
CA THR A 484 -6.68 -4.41 20.22
C THR A 484 -7.21 -5.80 20.02
N HIS A 485 -6.41 -6.72 19.49
CA HIS A 485 -6.88 -8.07 19.34
C HIS A 485 -5.95 -9.15 19.89
N ILE A 486 -6.55 -10.31 20.20
CA ILE A 486 -5.91 -11.46 20.82
C ILE A 486 -6.27 -12.76 20.08
N ALA A 487 -5.34 -13.71 20.07
CA ALA A 487 -5.59 -15.04 19.53
C ALA A 487 -6.47 -15.88 20.49
N THR A 488 -7.61 -16.35 20.00
CA THR A 488 -8.51 -17.20 20.81
C THR A 488 -8.06 -18.66 20.89
N VAL A 489 -7.14 -19.09 20.05
CA VAL A 489 -6.59 -20.46 20.08
C VAL A 489 -5.86 -20.78 21.39
N VAL A 490 -5.37 -19.74 22.10
CA VAL A 490 -4.63 -19.87 23.36
C VAL A 490 -5.40 -19.32 24.56
N PHE A 491 -6.36 -18.41 24.36
CA PHE A 491 -7.15 -17.83 25.44
C PHE A 491 -8.56 -18.43 25.49
N PRO A 492 -8.93 -19.13 26.57
CA PRO A 492 -10.30 -19.54 26.80
C PRO A 492 -11.21 -18.32 27.07
N PRO A 493 -12.53 -18.43 26.94
CA PRO A 493 -13.47 -17.28 27.03
C PRO A 493 -13.31 -16.40 28.28
N LYS A 494 -13.04 -17.03 29.44
CA LYS A 494 -12.81 -16.29 30.69
C LYS A 494 -11.50 -15.49 30.67
N CYS A 495 -10.49 -16.00 29.98
CA CYS A 495 -9.20 -15.34 29.88
C CYS A 495 -9.25 -14.16 28.89
N SER A 496 -9.97 -14.34 27.78
CA SER A 496 -10.22 -13.26 26.80
C SER A 496 -10.93 -12.08 27.46
N ALA A 497 -12.05 -12.30 28.14
CA ALA A 497 -12.75 -11.23 28.86
C ALA A 497 -11.88 -10.60 29.97
N LEU A 498 -11.06 -11.39 30.64
CA LEU A 498 -10.13 -10.87 31.65
C LEU A 498 -9.08 -9.95 31.06
N PHE A 499 -8.58 -10.23 29.86
CA PHE A 499 -7.61 -9.38 29.16
C PHE A 499 -8.19 -8.00 28.88
N PHE A 500 -9.33 -7.94 28.21
CA PHE A 500 -9.95 -6.65 27.84
C PHE A 500 -10.36 -5.83 29.05
N ASN A 501 -10.94 -6.43 30.09
CA ASN A 501 -11.23 -5.71 31.33
C ASN A 501 -9.96 -5.18 31.99
N PHE A 502 -8.89 -5.98 32.01
CA PHE A 502 -7.64 -5.57 32.62
C PHE A 502 -7.00 -4.39 31.87
N MET A 503 -7.02 -4.38 30.54
CA MET A 503 -6.52 -3.26 29.74
C MET A 503 -7.29 -1.97 30.06
N ARG A 504 -8.62 -2.04 30.04
CA ARG A 504 -9.47 -0.89 30.40
C ARG A 504 -9.20 -0.38 31.82
N ASP A 505 -9.16 -1.28 32.80
CA ASP A 505 -9.00 -0.96 34.21
C ASP A 505 -7.57 -0.44 34.53
N ASN A 506 -6.62 -0.55 33.59
CA ASN A 506 -5.23 -0.07 33.72
C ASN A 506 -4.87 1.03 32.71
N GLY A 507 -5.87 1.71 32.13
CA GLY A 507 -5.68 2.97 31.38
C GLY A 507 -5.87 2.89 29.87
N TYR A 508 -6.11 1.68 29.31
CA TYR A 508 -6.44 1.56 27.89
C TYR A 508 -7.93 1.21 27.70
N ALA A 509 -8.77 2.23 27.66
CA ALA A 509 -10.17 2.08 27.28
C ALA A 509 -10.30 1.92 25.75
N MET A 510 -11.14 0.97 25.33
CA MET A 510 -11.43 0.65 23.94
C MET A 510 -12.93 0.44 23.73
N GLU A 511 -13.39 0.62 22.50
CA GLU A 511 -14.79 0.50 22.10
C GLU A 511 -15.10 -0.87 21.47
N THR A 512 -14.07 -1.58 20.98
CA THR A 512 -14.22 -2.89 20.33
C THR A 512 -13.15 -3.87 20.81
N ALA A 513 -13.53 -5.13 21.01
CA ALA A 513 -12.60 -6.21 21.36
C ALA A 513 -12.27 -7.03 20.11
N GLY A 514 -11.00 -7.05 19.69
CA GLY A 514 -10.53 -7.83 18.56
C GLY A 514 -10.17 -9.27 18.93
N ILE A 515 -10.48 -10.23 18.07
CA ILE A 515 -10.06 -11.62 18.23
C ILE A 515 -9.64 -12.24 16.90
N SER A 516 -8.61 -13.11 16.93
CA SER A 516 -8.32 -14.03 15.84
C SER A 516 -9.07 -15.35 16.07
N TYR A 517 -9.78 -15.82 15.05
CA TYR A 517 -10.55 -17.05 15.11
C TYR A 517 -10.27 -17.97 13.93
N TYR A 518 -9.47 -18.98 14.18
CA TYR A 518 -9.08 -20.00 13.20
C TYR A 518 -9.64 -21.38 13.62
N PRO A 519 -10.83 -21.75 13.14
CA PRO A 519 -11.51 -22.94 13.63
C PRO A 519 -10.77 -24.26 13.32
N SER A 520 -9.94 -24.33 12.30
CA SER A 520 -9.14 -25.52 11.95
C SER A 520 -7.77 -25.56 12.63
N ALA A 521 -7.32 -24.48 13.28
CA ALA A 521 -6.03 -24.45 13.97
C ALA A 521 -5.99 -25.44 15.16
N PRO A 522 -4.81 -25.95 15.57
CA PRO A 522 -4.66 -26.73 16.79
C PRO A 522 -5.14 -25.96 18.01
N SER A 523 -6.11 -26.49 18.75
CA SER A 523 -6.58 -25.90 19.99
C SER A 523 -7.17 -26.98 20.91
N MET A 524 -7.41 -26.61 22.17
CA MET A 524 -7.91 -27.52 23.20
C MET A 524 -9.41 -27.86 23.08
N SER A 525 -10.17 -27.18 22.22
CA SER A 525 -11.62 -27.39 22.07
C SER A 525 -11.97 -28.21 20.83
N ALA A 526 -12.76 -29.26 21.02
CA ALA A 526 -13.30 -30.08 19.93
C ALA A 526 -14.44 -29.39 19.15
N ASN A 527 -15.13 -28.41 19.75
CA ASN A 527 -16.20 -27.65 19.11
C ASN A 527 -15.83 -26.15 19.17
N LYS A 528 -15.07 -25.71 18.17
CA LYS A 528 -14.53 -24.36 18.14
C LYS A 528 -15.59 -23.29 17.87
N LYS A 529 -16.65 -23.59 17.11
CA LYS A 529 -17.78 -22.67 16.92
C LYS A 529 -18.49 -22.40 18.25
N LYS A 530 -18.68 -23.44 19.11
CA LYS A 530 -19.19 -23.24 20.45
C LYS A 530 -18.26 -22.41 21.33
N LEU A 531 -16.94 -22.54 21.13
CA LEU A 531 -15.95 -21.75 21.84
C LEU A 531 -16.02 -20.28 21.41
N LEU A 532 -16.09 -19.99 20.10
CA LEU A 532 -16.29 -18.63 19.57
C LEU A 532 -17.52 -17.98 20.22
N LYS A 533 -18.68 -18.64 20.11
CA LYS A 533 -19.95 -18.13 20.69
C LYS A 533 -19.79 -17.79 22.18
N LYS A 534 -19.17 -18.69 22.96
CA LYS A 534 -18.89 -18.43 24.39
C LYS A 534 -17.91 -17.27 24.61
N THR A 535 -16.93 -17.09 23.73
CA THR A 535 -15.95 -16.00 23.85
C THR A 535 -16.64 -14.67 23.61
N VAL A 536 -17.38 -14.54 22.51
CA VAL A 536 -18.15 -13.33 22.18
C VAL A 536 -19.13 -13.00 23.31
N THR A 537 -20.01 -13.94 23.69
CA THR A 537 -20.96 -13.72 24.80
C THR A 537 -20.25 -13.27 26.08
N LYS A 538 -19.11 -13.90 26.41
CA LYS A 538 -18.37 -13.58 27.64
C LYS A 538 -17.76 -12.17 27.60
N ILE A 539 -17.25 -11.73 26.46
CA ILE A 539 -16.71 -10.38 26.26
C ILE A 539 -17.86 -9.35 26.33
N ASN A 540 -18.97 -9.58 25.62
CA ASN A 540 -20.12 -8.67 25.68
C ASN A 540 -20.64 -8.51 27.11
N GLU A 541 -20.90 -9.62 27.82
CA GLU A 541 -21.46 -9.60 29.17
C GLU A 541 -20.54 -9.00 30.25
N LYS A 542 -19.22 -9.19 30.11
CA LYS A 542 -18.25 -8.86 31.16
C LYS A 542 -17.44 -7.61 30.86
N CYS A 543 -17.26 -7.26 29.60
CA CYS A 543 -16.46 -6.11 29.18
C CYS A 543 -17.34 -4.98 28.62
N HIS A 544 -18.60 -5.30 28.26
CA HIS A 544 -19.52 -4.39 27.55
C HIS A 544 -18.93 -3.89 26.23
N LEU A 545 -18.24 -4.79 25.50
CA LEU A 545 -17.62 -4.52 24.21
C LEU A 545 -18.23 -5.43 23.15
N ASN A 546 -18.50 -4.87 21.98
CA ASN A 546 -18.74 -5.68 20.78
C ASN A 546 -17.44 -6.31 20.29
N VAL A 547 -17.54 -7.47 19.67
CA VAL A 547 -16.37 -8.24 19.22
C VAL A 547 -16.20 -8.11 17.72
N PHE A 548 -14.99 -7.72 17.30
CA PHE A 548 -14.57 -7.77 15.90
C PHE A 548 -13.64 -8.97 15.69
N ILE A 549 -13.95 -9.81 14.71
CA ILE A 549 -13.02 -10.87 14.30
C ILE A 549 -11.99 -10.23 13.37
N GLY A 550 -10.80 -9.88 13.91
CA GLY A 550 -9.71 -9.27 13.17
C GLY A 550 -9.02 -10.24 12.21
N GLU A 551 -9.10 -11.55 12.51
CA GLU A 551 -8.57 -12.59 11.63
C GLU A 551 -9.47 -13.82 11.66
N PHE A 552 -9.96 -14.20 10.49
CA PHE A 552 -10.71 -15.42 10.26
C PHE A 552 -10.22 -16.09 8.98
N SER A 553 -10.07 -17.40 9.00
CA SER A 553 -10.09 -18.22 7.79
C SER A 553 -10.40 -19.68 8.08
N TYR A 554 -10.84 -20.41 7.06
CA TYR A 554 -11.11 -21.84 7.11
C TYR A 554 -10.67 -22.48 5.79
N PRO A 555 -10.04 -23.68 5.82
CA PRO A 555 -9.48 -24.27 4.61
C PRO A 555 -10.54 -24.92 3.72
N SER A 556 -10.44 -24.69 2.42
CA SER A 556 -11.20 -25.35 1.36
C SER A 556 -10.62 -26.70 0.93
N GLY A 557 -9.60 -27.19 1.63
CA GLY A 557 -8.86 -28.40 1.31
C GLY A 557 -7.88 -28.79 2.40
N LYS A 558 -6.94 -29.65 2.05
CA LYS A 558 -5.83 -30.02 2.94
C LYS A 558 -4.84 -28.85 3.05
N MET A 559 -4.48 -28.50 4.28
CA MET A 559 -3.42 -27.54 4.54
C MET A 559 -2.05 -28.19 4.42
N GLU A 560 -1.11 -27.43 3.87
CA GLU A 560 0.27 -27.84 3.60
C GLU A 560 1.27 -26.84 4.18
N GLY A 561 2.56 -27.04 3.93
CA GLY A 561 3.65 -26.16 4.35
C GLY A 561 3.68 -25.89 5.85
N PRO A 562 4.01 -24.67 6.28
CA PRO A 562 4.09 -24.29 7.69
C PRO A 562 2.78 -24.50 8.45
N PHE A 563 1.64 -24.48 7.73
CA PHE A 563 0.30 -24.62 8.30
C PHE A 563 -0.28 -26.03 8.21
N ALA A 564 0.52 -27.04 7.86
CA ALA A 564 0.07 -28.44 7.75
C ALA A 564 -0.64 -28.97 9.02
N GLY A 565 -0.31 -28.43 10.20
CA GLY A 565 -1.01 -28.73 11.46
C GLY A 565 -2.41 -28.15 11.60
N TRP A 566 -2.81 -27.21 10.74
CA TRP A 566 -4.09 -26.48 10.79
C TRP A 566 -5.23 -27.21 10.06
N ASN A 567 -5.23 -28.53 10.17
CA ASN A 567 -6.16 -29.43 9.49
C ASN A 567 -7.26 -29.99 10.42
N LYS A 568 -7.50 -29.37 11.58
CA LYS A 568 -8.52 -29.87 12.50
C LYS A 568 -9.92 -29.73 11.92
N LYS A 569 -10.66 -30.86 11.90
CA LYS A 569 -12.05 -30.87 11.43
C LYS A 569 -12.96 -30.11 12.40
N VAL A 570 -13.83 -29.25 11.86
CA VAL A 570 -14.89 -28.58 12.59
C VAL A 570 -16.20 -29.32 12.33
N ARG A 571 -16.92 -29.69 13.39
CA ARG A 571 -18.20 -30.43 13.25
C ARG A 571 -19.20 -29.59 12.45
N GLY A 572 -19.79 -30.22 11.43
CA GLY A 572 -20.79 -29.61 10.56
C GLY A 572 -20.22 -28.95 9.28
N TYR A 573 -18.88 -28.91 9.10
CA TYR A 573 -18.28 -28.32 7.92
C TYR A 573 -17.23 -29.26 7.32
N ASN A 574 -17.28 -29.45 6.01
CA ASN A 574 -16.25 -30.13 5.28
C ASN A 574 -15.04 -29.19 5.05
N LYS A 575 -13.90 -29.78 4.67
CA LYS A 575 -12.75 -29.03 4.19
C LYS A 575 -12.75 -29.07 2.66
N ASP A 576 -13.68 -28.33 2.08
CA ASP A 576 -13.87 -28.09 0.65
C ASP A 576 -14.38 -26.65 0.47
N GLN A 577 -14.54 -26.20 -0.77
CA GLN A 577 -14.98 -24.83 -1.06
C GLN A 577 -16.36 -24.53 -0.45
N GLN A 578 -17.27 -25.50 -0.44
CA GLN A 578 -18.60 -25.32 0.16
C GLN A 578 -18.50 -25.19 1.68
N GLY A 579 -17.75 -26.06 2.35
CA GLY A 579 -17.57 -25.97 3.81
C GLY A 579 -16.85 -24.71 4.27
N GLN A 580 -15.93 -24.17 3.43
CA GLN A 580 -15.30 -22.86 3.65
C GLN A 580 -16.36 -21.74 3.62
N ALA A 581 -17.25 -21.74 2.64
CA ALA A 581 -18.34 -20.77 2.50
C ALA A 581 -19.37 -20.91 3.64
N ASP A 582 -19.77 -22.14 3.97
CA ASP A 582 -20.80 -22.42 4.98
C ASP A 582 -20.39 -21.94 6.38
N ILE A 583 -19.14 -22.22 6.81
CA ILE A 583 -18.69 -21.78 8.14
C ILE A 583 -18.56 -20.26 8.21
N TYR A 584 -18.13 -19.61 7.12
CA TYR A 584 -18.05 -18.15 7.06
C TYR A 584 -19.45 -17.54 7.14
N SER A 585 -20.40 -18.03 6.33
CA SER A 585 -21.81 -17.61 6.35
C SER A 585 -22.44 -17.74 7.74
N ASP A 586 -22.22 -18.87 8.40
CA ASP A 586 -22.73 -19.13 9.75
C ASP A 586 -22.13 -18.22 10.82
N VAL A 587 -20.87 -17.84 10.68
CA VAL A 587 -20.20 -16.89 11.60
C VAL A 587 -20.73 -15.48 11.39
N VAL A 588 -20.86 -15.03 10.14
CA VAL A 588 -21.40 -13.72 9.79
C VAL A 588 -22.84 -13.58 10.28
N SER A 589 -23.72 -14.50 9.86
CA SER A 589 -25.16 -14.45 10.21
C SER A 589 -25.39 -14.49 11.73
N TRP A 590 -24.63 -15.32 12.45
CA TRP A 590 -24.72 -15.36 13.91
C TRP A 590 -24.17 -14.06 14.53
N GLY A 591 -23.07 -13.55 14.00
CA GLY A 591 -22.38 -12.36 14.53
C GLY A 591 -23.24 -11.11 14.49
N LYS A 592 -23.96 -10.88 13.39
CA LYS A 592 -24.87 -9.74 13.21
C LYS A 592 -25.88 -9.56 14.34
N THR A 593 -26.31 -10.66 14.95
CA THR A 593 -27.37 -10.67 15.97
C THR A 593 -26.87 -10.93 17.39
N HIS A 594 -25.56 -11.11 17.60
CA HIS A 594 -25.00 -11.54 18.88
C HIS A 594 -23.81 -10.71 19.38
N GLY A 595 -23.81 -9.40 19.13
CA GLY A 595 -22.83 -8.49 19.70
C GLY A 595 -21.44 -8.58 19.06
N MET A 596 -21.39 -8.87 17.76
CA MET A 596 -20.19 -8.71 16.97
C MET A 596 -20.23 -7.37 16.21
N ALA A 597 -19.09 -6.70 16.14
CA ALA A 597 -18.91 -5.47 15.38
C ALA A 597 -18.49 -5.72 13.93
N GLY A 598 -18.11 -6.94 13.59
CA GLY A 598 -17.71 -7.29 12.24
C GLY A 598 -16.71 -8.43 12.16
N ILE A 599 -16.24 -8.68 10.95
CA ILE A 599 -15.32 -9.76 10.61
C ILE A 599 -14.37 -9.33 9.49
N ARG A 600 -13.11 -9.75 9.59
CA ARG A 600 -12.11 -9.72 8.52
C ARG A 600 -11.77 -11.16 8.12
N TYR A 601 -11.81 -11.43 6.82
CA TYR A 601 -11.17 -12.63 6.30
C TYR A 601 -9.67 -12.36 6.14
N TRP A 602 -8.83 -13.12 6.87
CA TRP A 602 -7.38 -12.93 6.84
C TRP A 602 -6.78 -13.46 5.54
N ALA A 603 -5.99 -12.62 4.88
CA ALA A 603 -5.22 -12.92 3.68
C ALA A 603 -6.04 -13.65 2.58
N PRO A 604 -7.18 -13.07 2.13
CA PRO A 604 -8.07 -13.72 1.18
C PRO A 604 -7.39 -14.02 -0.15
N ASP A 605 -6.48 -13.17 -0.57
CA ASP A 605 -5.78 -13.16 -1.86
C ASP A 605 -4.33 -13.67 -1.80
N TYR A 606 -3.86 -14.14 -0.64
CA TYR A 606 -2.47 -14.56 -0.50
C TYR A 606 -2.25 -16.02 -0.90
N LYS A 607 -1.37 -16.27 -1.89
CA LYS A 607 -1.00 -17.62 -2.34
C LYS A 607 -0.40 -18.47 -1.22
N GLY A 608 0.45 -17.87 -0.37
CA GLY A 608 1.09 -18.56 0.76
C GLY A 608 0.12 -18.96 1.88
N TRP A 609 -1.17 -18.56 1.80
CA TRP A 609 -2.21 -19.00 2.71
C TRP A 609 -2.84 -20.34 2.30
N TYR A 610 -2.37 -20.95 1.20
CA TYR A 610 -2.75 -22.27 0.72
C TYR A 610 -4.28 -22.44 0.60
N ALA A 611 -4.83 -23.56 1.13
CA ALA A 611 -6.27 -23.83 1.08
C ALA A 611 -7.12 -22.82 1.86
N MET A 612 -6.55 -21.98 2.71
CA MET A 612 -7.28 -20.92 3.41
C MET A 612 -7.53 -19.68 2.57
N SER A 613 -6.73 -19.43 1.50
CA SER A 613 -7.02 -18.34 0.57
C SER A 613 -8.42 -18.47 -0.03
N MET A 614 -9.07 -17.35 -0.36
CA MET A 614 -10.33 -17.34 -1.12
C MET A 614 -10.14 -17.58 -2.61
N PHE A 615 -8.88 -17.72 -3.05
CA PHE A 615 -8.50 -18.03 -4.42
C PHE A 615 -7.80 -19.39 -4.51
N GLU A 616 -7.96 -20.02 -5.66
CA GLU A 616 -7.17 -21.15 -6.11
C GLU A 616 -6.15 -20.65 -7.12
N PHE A 617 -4.88 -20.98 -6.93
CA PHE A 617 -3.79 -20.43 -7.72
C PHE A 617 -3.28 -21.47 -8.73
N SER A 618 -3.19 -21.04 -9.98
CA SER A 618 -2.45 -21.73 -11.05
C SER A 618 -1.50 -20.71 -11.67
N ASP A 619 -0.20 -21.00 -11.60
CA ASP A 619 0.85 -20.05 -11.93
C ASP A 619 0.70 -18.73 -11.16
N LYS A 620 0.55 -17.61 -11.85
CA LYS A 620 0.34 -16.27 -11.28
C LYS A 620 -1.12 -15.80 -11.36
N VAL A 621 -2.07 -16.70 -11.57
CA VAL A 621 -3.50 -16.37 -11.63
C VAL A 621 -4.22 -16.98 -10.44
N GLY A 622 -4.81 -16.14 -9.61
CA GLY A 622 -5.75 -16.54 -8.57
C GLY A 622 -7.18 -16.58 -9.13
N THR A 623 -7.83 -17.73 -9.08
CA THR A 623 -9.23 -17.88 -9.47
C THR A 623 -10.13 -17.96 -8.22
N ALA A 624 -11.15 -17.13 -8.15
CA ALA A 624 -12.05 -17.05 -6.99
C ALA A 624 -12.75 -18.38 -6.70
N LYS A 625 -12.73 -18.79 -5.43
CA LYS A 625 -13.48 -19.92 -4.89
C LYS A 625 -14.94 -19.54 -4.59
N ASN A 626 -15.78 -20.55 -4.31
CA ASN A 626 -17.22 -20.36 -4.02
C ASN A 626 -17.50 -19.31 -2.93
N ILE A 627 -16.68 -19.26 -1.88
CA ILE A 627 -16.82 -18.28 -0.80
C ILE A 627 -16.75 -16.84 -1.30
N LEU A 628 -15.89 -16.56 -2.28
CA LEU A 628 -15.74 -15.24 -2.85
C LEU A 628 -16.75 -14.96 -3.95
N GLN A 629 -17.03 -15.95 -4.80
CA GLN A 629 -18.05 -15.82 -5.86
C GLN A 629 -19.44 -15.51 -5.29
N ASN A 630 -19.78 -16.09 -4.13
CA ASN A 630 -21.07 -15.92 -3.45
C ASN A 630 -20.98 -14.96 -2.24
N HIS A 631 -19.92 -14.17 -2.13
CA HIS A 631 -19.66 -13.41 -0.90
C HIS A 631 -20.77 -12.43 -0.56
N LYS A 632 -21.29 -11.70 -1.56
CA LYS A 632 -22.40 -10.78 -1.36
C LYS A 632 -23.65 -11.46 -0.79
N GLU A 633 -24.04 -12.60 -1.33
CA GLU A 633 -25.17 -13.38 -0.82
C GLU A 633 -24.93 -13.92 0.60
N ILE A 634 -23.66 -14.27 0.91
CA ILE A 634 -23.27 -14.75 2.24
C ILE A 634 -23.43 -13.65 3.29
N ILE A 635 -23.05 -12.45 2.98
CA ILE A 635 -23.10 -11.34 3.94
C ILE A 635 -24.47 -10.67 4.01
N GLU A 636 -25.34 -10.82 3.01
CA GLU A 636 -26.71 -10.29 3.04
C GLU A 636 -27.68 -11.20 3.83
N LYS A 637 -27.32 -12.47 4.09
CA LYS A 637 -28.07 -13.39 4.96
C LYS A 637 -27.93 -12.99 6.44
#